data_14ae3851726a5a206f7d2fd03d4bb2ad
#
_entry.id   14ae3851726a5a206f7d2fd03d4bb2ad
#
_cell.length_a   1.000
_cell.length_b   1.000
_cell.length_c   1.000
_cell.angle_alpha   90.00
_cell.angle_beta   90.00
_cell.angle_gamma   90.00
#
_symmetry.space_group_name_H-M   'P 1'
#
loop_
_entity.id
_entity.type
_entity.pdbx_description
1 polymer ?
#
loop_
_entity_poly.entity_id
_entity_poly.type
_entity_poly.pdbx_seq_one_letter_code
_entity_poly.pdbx_strand_id
1 'polypeptide(L)'
;MHKEARLLILLAAFALVPLVLPMLVARFGSRTFIVAALVPIAAFVHTAFQAPRVLGGDIPFETYVWIPDLKVQLSMRMDVLGWVLALIVTGVGALVMLYCRWYFAGKREGLATFSAVLLAFAGAMYGLVLTDDIVVLIMLWEVTSVLSYLLIGFYHRRGASRRAALQALLVTTLGGLVMLIGVVMLVVLYGTTSITTMIETGPVFQGAESVALDAAIVMLLVGALSKSAIFPFHFWLPGAMAAPTPVSAYLHAAAMVKAGIYLIARFAPAFADTDPWRPIVIGLGIFTMLLGGFQAMRESDLKRILAFGTVSQLGMLTVVLGYGERNSALAGLALLVGHALFKSALFLVVGVIDRQLSTRNIGELSGVGRQAPTLATFTIIAIASMAGVAPTVGFVAKEAALTSFLEGGASPAALIPLVGILGGSALTAAYGIRFVWGAFWTKKDASGAPRERTEWPDPPIGFLVAPVVLSGLTMVAGATAPLLDAGLAGYADSIPLEEGGKEYHLALWHGWEPALFLSLGSIALGALLFWISQRRPLKARMLPFTANDVYNLSLRGVAKVSVWTTSLTQRGSLPFYVGTIFVVFIAAEATALVASSEWRIAVDAWQSPAQLLAAPVMILAGIVAIRARKRYTGVVLVSVTGLGMVLLFATSGAPDLALTQILVETVTLIAFALVLRRIPARLGDHNASVLPVVRAVIGIGVGVTMAAVALIATGARVADPVSGPFPDLAYEIGHGKNVVNVTLVDLRGWDTMGELSVLILAATGVASLVFVTNRSDSRVLPSLPTSSGRSRRPLVETADGPRPRSTAPGSTRQAWLVGGLKVKPENRSLLLEVIVRVLFHSIIVVSVYLLFAGHNLPGGGFAGGLVAGMALVMRYVAGGRWELGAAAPTDAGRLLGAGMVLALSCAIVPLFFGAAPLTSTYWEAEIPLLGEVEFVTSTIFDVGVYLV
;
A
#
# COMPACT_ATOMS: atom_id res chain seq x y z
N MET A 1 33.94 -9.83 -13.13
CA MET A 1 32.55 -9.45 -12.75
C MET A 1 32.54 -8.51 -11.54
N HIS A 2 33.17 -7.36 -11.54
CA HIS A 2 33.08 -6.34 -10.51
C HIS A 2 33.43 -4.98 -11.11
N LYS A 3 32.69 -4.55 -12.15
CA LYS A 3 32.78 -3.18 -12.65
C LYS A 3 31.40 -2.53 -12.38
N GLU A 4 31.38 -1.78 -11.27
CA GLU A 4 30.55 -0.60 -11.05
C GLU A 4 29.06 -0.82 -10.78
N ALA A 5 28.70 -1.36 -9.60
CA ALA A 5 27.32 -1.33 -9.06
C ALA A 5 26.90 0.08 -8.60
N ARG A 6 27.22 1.15 -9.35
CA ARG A 6 27.01 2.55 -8.93
C ARG A 6 25.56 2.96 -9.01
N LEU A 7 24.80 2.48 -10.00
CA LEU A 7 23.39 2.79 -10.15
C LEU A 7 22.56 2.13 -9.04
N LEU A 8 22.83 0.87 -8.75
CA LEU A 8 22.17 0.13 -7.66
C LEU A 8 22.53 0.71 -6.29
N ILE A 9 23.78 1.15 -6.09
CA ILE A 9 24.18 1.83 -4.83
C ILE A 9 23.43 3.15 -4.64
N LEU A 10 23.26 3.93 -5.70
CA LEU A 10 22.46 5.17 -5.64
C LEU A 10 21.00 4.87 -5.33
N LEU A 11 20.43 3.85 -5.95
CA LEU A 11 19.07 3.41 -5.66
C LEU A 11 18.93 2.97 -4.20
N ALA A 12 19.90 2.22 -3.67
CA ALA A 12 19.97 1.83 -2.28
C ALA A 12 20.08 3.05 -1.34
N ALA A 13 20.84 4.09 -1.70
CA ALA A 13 20.91 5.33 -0.94
C ALA A 13 19.55 6.03 -0.87
N PHE A 14 18.78 6.07 -1.96
CA PHE A 14 17.42 6.59 -1.97
C PHE A 14 16.45 5.76 -1.12
N ALA A 15 16.70 4.49 -0.91
CA ALA A 15 15.88 3.63 -0.05
C ALA A 15 16.26 3.74 1.44
N LEU A 16 17.56 3.82 1.77
CA LEU A 16 18.06 3.78 3.14
C LEU A 16 18.07 5.14 3.83
N VAL A 17 18.48 6.23 3.13
CA VAL A 17 18.56 7.56 3.72
C VAL A 17 17.21 8.07 4.25
N PRO A 18 16.05 7.83 3.60
CA PRO A 18 14.74 8.17 4.13
C PRO A 18 14.48 7.65 5.56
N LEU A 19 15.02 6.49 5.92
CA LEU A 19 14.85 5.90 7.25
C LEU A 19 15.50 6.72 8.36
N VAL A 20 16.56 7.44 8.03
CA VAL A 20 17.32 8.28 8.99
C VAL A 20 16.75 9.71 9.08
N LEU A 21 16.10 10.21 8.03
CA LEU A 21 15.61 11.59 7.98
C LEU A 21 14.65 11.97 9.13
N PRO A 22 13.75 11.12 9.64
CA PRO A 22 12.91 11.44 10.77
C PRO A 22 13.70 11.86 12.03
N MET A 23 14.83 11.17 12.31
CA MET A 23 15.71 11.50 13.42
C MET A 23 16.40 12.86 13.22
N LEU A 24 16.84 13.14 11.99
CA LEU A 24 17.47 14.41 11.64
C LEU A 24 16.48 15.58 11.72
N VAL A 25 15.23 15.38 11.31
CA VAL A 25 14.17 16.40 11.41
C VAL A 25 13.86 16.73 12.86
N ALA A 26 13.83 15.73 13.74
CA ALA A 26 13.63 15.96 15.18
C ALA A 26 14.69 16.91 15.76
N ARG A 27 15.96 16.80 15.29
CA ARG A 27 17.09 17.62 15.77
C ARG A 27 17.24 18.96 15.04
N PHE A 28 17.16 18.95 13.70
CA PHE A 28 17.51 20.10 12.85
C PHE A 28 16.29 20.78 12.20
N GLY A 29 15.08 20.23 12.37
CA GLY A 29 13.84 20.76 11.78
C GLY A 29 13.92 20.85 10.25
N SER A 30 13.46 21.97 9.66
CA SER A 30 13.46 22.17 8.20
C SER A 30 14.86 22.23 7.56
N ARG A 31 15.95 22.37 8.35
CA ARG A 31 17.34 22.34 7.84
C ARG A 31 17.72 20.95 7.31
N THR A 32 17.06 19.90 7.77
CA THR A 32 17.25 18.51 7.30
C THR A 32 17.05 18.36 5.79
N PHE A 33 16.23 19.21 5.16
CA PHE A 33 16.05 19.18 3.71
C PHE A 33 17.34 19.48 2.91
N ILE A 34 18.31 20.18 3.50
CA ILE A 34 19.63 20.38 2.89
C ILE A 34 20.36 19.04 2.83
N VAL A 35 20.32 18.26 3.91
CA VAL A 35 20.92 16.92 3.96
C VAL A 35 20.20 15.97 3.02
N ALA A 36 18.86 16.00 3.00
CA ALA A 36 18.05 15.19 2.09
C ALA A 36 18.37 15.50 0.61
N ALA A 37 18.68 16.74 0.27
CA ALA A 37 19.05 17.15 -1.08
C ALA A 37 20.39 16.57 -1.56
N LEU A 38 21.28 16.16 -0.67
CA LEU A 38 22.59 15.60 -1.05
C LEU A 38 22.46 14.30 -1.87
N VAL A 39 21.44 13.47 -1.57
CA VAL A 39 21.23 12.21 -2.32
C VAL A 39 20.87 12.48 -3.79
N PRO A 40 19.83 13.27 -4.11
CA PRO A 40 19.52 13.58 -5.49
C PRO A 40 20.60 14.45 -6.16
N ILE A 41 21.37 15.28 -5.44
CA ILE A 41 22.52 16.00 -5.98
C ILE A 41 23.59 15.00 -6.40
N ALA A 42 23.94 14.03 -5.57
CA ALA A 42 24.94 13.02 -5.89
C ALA A 42 24.48 12.16 -7.11
N ALA A 43 23.20 11.79 -7.14
CA ALA A 43 22.64 11.07 -8.27
C ALA A 43 22.63 11.91 -9.56
N PHE A 44 22.31 13.20 -9.47
CA PHE A 44 22.37 14.14 -10.60
C PHE A 44 23.79 14.26 -11.15
N VAL A 45 24.76 14.49 -10.27
CA VAL A 45 26.17 14.62 -10.66
C VAL A 45 26.67 13.33 -11.29
N HIS A 46 26.37 12.17 -10.69
CA HIS A 46 26.74 10.88 -11.29
C HIS A 46 26.11 10.68 -12.68
N THR A 47 24.80 10.96 -12.82
CA THR A 47 24.08 10.84 -14.09
C THR A 47 24.63 11.79 -15.13
N ALA A 48 24.99 13.03 -14.76
CA ALA A 48 25.62 13.99 -15.66
C ALA A 48 27.00 13.52 -16.15
N PHE A 49 27.81 12.94 -15.27
CA PHE A 49 29.12 12.38 -15.66
C PHE A 49 29.03 11.16 -16.58
N GLN A 50 27.87 10.50 -16.70
CA GLN A 50 27.67 9.42 -17.66
C GLN A 50 27.38 9.93 -19.09
N ALA A 51 27.20 11.25 -19.29
CA ALA A 51 26.90 11.83 -20.60
C ALA A 51 27.82 11.36 -21.73
N PRO A 52 29.18 11.35 -21.60
CA PRO A 52 30.05 10.93 -22.70
C PRO A 52 29.84 9.47 -23.10
N ARG A 53 29.49 8.59 -22.15
CA ARG A 53 29.20 7.18 -22.41
C ARG A 53 27.86 7.01 -23.09
N VAL A 54 26.80 7.60 -22.53
CA VAL A 54 25.43 7.50 -23.05
C VAL A 54 25.34 8.08 -24.46
N LEU A 55 25.92 9.27 -24.69
CA LEU A 55 25.94 9.92 -26.02
C LEU A 55 26.88 9.25 -27.00
N GLY A 56 27.91 8.55 -26.53
CA GLY A 56 28.83 7.74 -27.36
C GLY A 56 28.27 6.33 -27.67
N GLY A 57 27.09 5.99 -27.24
CA GLY A 57 26.46 4.69 -27.48
C GLY A 57 26.92 3.58 -26.50
N ASP A 58 27.82 3.87 -25.54
CA ASP A 58 28.18 2.95 -24.45
C ASP A 58 27.17 3.06 -23.31
N ILE A 59 26.10 2.27 -23.39
CA ILE A 59 24.98 2.34 -22.44
C ILE A 59 25.39 1.70 -21.11
N PRO A 60 25.46 2.46 -20.00
CA PRO A 60 25.66 1.91 -18.67
C PRO A 60 24.55 0.92 -18.33
N PHE A 61 24.94 -0.32 -18.03
CA PHE A 61 24.01 -1.40 -17.68
C PHE A 61 24.53 -2.16 -16.46
N GLU A 62 23.66 -2.31 -15.46
CA GLU A 62 23.91 -3.07 -14.24
C GLU A 62 22.75 -4.04 -14.00
N THR A 63 23.06 -5.28 -13.64
CA THR A 63 22.04 -6.29 -13.36
C THR A 63 22.38 -7.08 -12.12
N TYR A 64 21.34 -7.39 -11.33
CA TYR A 64 21.38 -8.29 -10.19
C TYR A 64 20.19 -9.24 -10.28
N VAL A 65 20.46 -10.55 -10.33
CA VAL A 65 19.40 -11.57 -10.37
C VAL A 65 18.73 -11.60 -9.01
N TRP A 66 17.44 -11.28 -8.95
CA TRP A 66 16.67 -11.20 -7.71
C TRP A 66 15.82 -12.45 -7.49
N ILE A 67 14.95 -12.81 -8.43
CA ILE A 67 14.09 -13.99 -8.34
C ILE A 67 14.32 -14.87 -9.57
N PRO A 68 15.22 -15.87 -9.50
CA PRO A 68 15.60 -16.68 -10.67
C PRO A 68 14.42 -17.42 -11.30
N ASP A 69 13.55 -18.01 -10.49
CA ASP A 69 12.42 -18.82 -10.96
C ASP A 69 11.40 -18.01 -11.78
N LEU A 70 11.26 -16.72 -11.50
CA LEU A 70 10.40 -15.80 -12.24
C LEU A 70 11.16 -14.99 -13.29
N LYS A 71 12.46 -15.23 -13.47
CA LYS A 71 13.37 -14.48 -14.35
C LYS A 71 13.41 -12.97 -14.06
N VAL A 72 13.04 -12.55 -12.84
CA VAL A 72 13.01 -11.14 -12.44
C VAL A 72 14.40 -10.70 -12.02
N GLN A 73 14.85 -9.58 -12.59
CA GLN A 73 16.18 -9.02 -12.37
C GLN A 73 16.09 -7.54 -12.00
N LEU A 74 16.88 -7.11 -11.03
CA LEU A 74 17.13 -5.69 -10.79
C LEU A 74 18.13 -5.20 -11.85
N SER A 75 17.62 -4.95 -13.05
CA SER A 75 18.38 -4.46 -14.18
C SER A 75 18.20 -2.96 -14.34
N MET A 76 19.31 -2.22 -14.35
CA MET A 76 19.34 -0.77 -14.53
C MET A 76 20.08 -0.44 -15.82
N ARG A 77 19.38 0.22 -16.74
CA ARG A 77 19.88 0.63 -18.04
C ARG A 77 19.75 2.14 -18.21
N MET A 78 20.84 2.81 -18.54
CA MET A 78 20.87 4.25 -18.71
C MET A 78 21.09 4.60 -20.17
N ASP A 79 20.07 4.44 -21.00
CA ASP A 79 20.02 4.97 -22.38
C ASP A 79 19.65 6.47 -22.38
N VAL A 80 19.59 7.09 -23.54
CA VAL A 80 19.34 8.53 -23.68
C VAL A 80 18.01 8.94 -23.05
N LEU A 81 16.93 8.16 -23.24
CA LEU A 81 15.61 8.45 -22.62
C LEU A 81 15.68 8.35 -21.09
N GLY A 82 16.25 7.26 -20.57
CA GLY A 82 16.45 7.05 -19.14
C GLY A 82 17.37 8.09 -18.52
N TRP A 83 18.46 8.43 -19.21
CA TRP A 83 19.43 9.45 -18.77
C TRP A 83 18.79 10.84 -18.63
N VAL A 84 18.06 11.31 -19.66
CA VAL A 84 17.35 12.61 -19.63
C VAL A 84 16.34 12.67 -18.48
N LEU A 85 15.55 11.62 -18.32
CA LEU A 85 14.56 11.58 -17.23
C LEU A 85 15.22 11.47 -15.86
N ALA A 86 16.30 10.72 -15.71
CA ALA A 86 17.08 10.65 -14.47
C ALA A 86 17.67 12.02 -14.09
N LEU A 87 18.19 12.79 -15.07
CA LEU A 87 18.62 14.18 -14.85
C LEU A 87 17.48 15.08 -14.38
N ILE A 88 16.29 14.96 -14.98
CA ILE A 88 15.11 15.74 -14.59
C ILE A 88 14.68 15.37 -13.17
N VAL A 89 14.53 14.07 -12.87
CA VAL A 89 14.07 13.59 -11.58
C VAL A 89 15.02 14.01 -10.47
N THR A 90 16.32 13.84 -10.67
CA THR A 90 17.33 14.14 -9.64
C THR A 90 17.62 15.64 -9.54
N GLY A 91 17.74 16.36 -10.66
CA GLY A 91 18.06 17.78 -10.68
C GLY A 91 16.91 18.65 -10.13
N VAL A 92 15.68 18.45 -10.63
CA VAL A 92 14.50 19.15 -10.09
C VAL A 92 14.23 18.70 -8.66
N GLY A 93 14.40 17.41 -8.35
CA GLY A 93 14.25 16.87 -7.00
C GLY A 93 15.17 17.55 -5.99
N ALA A 94 16.44 17.74 -6.33
CA ALA A 94 17.42 18.44 -5.49
C ALA A 94 17.00 19.90 -5.23
N LEU A 95 16.61 20.62 -6.28
CA LEU A 95 16.16 22.02 -6.14
C LEU A 95 14.88 22.14 -5.32
N VAL A 96 13.93 21.23 -5.48
CA VAL A 96 12.69 21.21 -4.69
C VAL A 96 12.98 20.87 -3.22
N MET A 97 13.89 19.94 -2.93
CA MET A 97 14.28 19.66 -1.55
C MET A 97 14.95 20.86 -0.91
N LEU A 98 15.87 21.54 -1.60
CA LEU A 98 16.46 22.77 -1.12
C LEU A 98 15.40 23.84 -0.86
N TYR A 99 14.44 24.03 -1.78
CA TYR A 99 13.32 24.95 -1.63
C TYR A 99 12.46 24.65 -0.38
N CYS A 100 12.25 23.38 -0.04
CA CYS A 100 11.50 22.96 1.15
C CYS A 100 12.07 23.54 2.45
N ARG A 101 13.38 23.82 2.51
CA ARG A 101 14.05 24.44 3.67
C ARG A 101 13.37 25.77 4.07
N TRP A 102 13.00 26.60 3.10
CA TRP A 102 12.35 27.89 3.33
C TRP A 102 10.82 27.78 3.35
N TYR A 103 10.25 26.95 2.48
CA TYR A 103 8.80 26.74 2.42
C TYR A 103 8.22 26.26 3.76
N PHE A 104 8.92 25.37 4.46
CA PHE A 104 8.53 24.83 5.77
C PHE A 104 9.20 25.53 6.96
N ALA A 105 9.85 26.66 6.76
CA ALA A 105 10.46 27.40 7.86
C ALA A 105 9.43 27.71 8.97
N GLY A 106 9.77 27.41 10.24
CA GLY A 106 8.89 27.59 11.37
C GLY A 106 7.85 26.50 11.61
N LYS A 107 7.69 25.51 10.71
CA LYS A 107 6.80 24.36 10.89
C LYS A 107 7.59 23.14 11.36
N ARG A 108 7.03 22.33 12.25
CA ARG A 108 7.63 21.06 12.71
C ARG A 108 6.72 19.85 12.49
N GLU A 109 5.40 20.07 12.49
CA GLU A 109 4.41 18.99 12.40
C GLU A 109 4.47 18.30 11.02
N GLY A 110 4.60 16.96 11.01
CA GLY A 110 4.59 16.13 9.80
C GLY A 110 5.86 16.18 8.93
N LEU A 111 6.86 17.03 9.25
CA LEU A 111 8.06 17.17 8.41
C LEU A 111 8.92 15.91 8.35
N ALA A 112 8.95 15.12 9.43
CA ALA A 112 9.70 13.88 9.49
C ALA A 112 9.25 12.89 8.42
N THR A 113 7.95 12.59 8.39
CA THR A 113 7.36 11.73 7.36
C THR A 113 7.46 12.36 5.98
N PHE A 114 7.20 13.66 5.86
CA PHE A 114 7.25 14.36 4.58
C PHE A 114 8.62 14.29 3.90
N SER A 115 9.71 14.57 4.65
CA SER A 115 11.06 14.54 4.10
C SER A 115 11.48 13.14 3.65
N ALA A 116 11.15 12.12 4.46
CA ALA A 116 11.43 10.73 4.14
C ALA A 116 10.67 10.26 2.89
N VAL A 117 9.35 10.53 2.84
CA VAL A 117 8.50 10.11 1.72
C VAL A 117 8.88 10.85 0.43
N LEU A 118 9.25 12.14 0.51
CA LEU A 118 9.66 12.90 -0.68
C LEU A 118 10.97 12.37 -1.27
N LEU A 119 11.94 12.00 -0.43
CA LEU A 119 13.20 11.42 -0.89
C LEU A 119 13.01 9.98 -1.41
N ALA A 120 12.21 9.16 -0.73
CA ALA A 120 11.86 7.82 -1.21
C ALA A 120 11.14 7.87 -2.56
N PHE A 121 10.24 8.84 -2.76
CA PHE A 121 9.57 9.07 -4.04
C PHE A 121 10.57 9.42 -5.16
N ALA A 122 11.57 10.25 -4.88
CA ALA A 122 12.63 10.56 -5.84
C ALA A 122 13.40 9.29 -6.25
N GLY A 123 13.70 8.43 -5.29
CA GLY A 123 14.37 7.15 -5.54
C GLY A 123 13.52 6.18 -6.36
N ALA A 124 12.23 6.05 -6.03
CA ALA A 124 11.31 5.20 -6.78
C ALA A 124 11.18 5.67 -8.24
N MET A 125 11.14 6.98 -8.47
CA MET A 125 11.13 7.54 -9.84
C MET A 125 12.47 7.35 -10.56
N TYR A 126 13.61 7.50 -9.86
CA TYR A 126 14.93 7.26 -10.43
C TYR A 126 15.08 5.80 -10.87
N GLY A 127 14.68 4.85 -10.02
CA GLY A 127 14.67 3.44 -10.38
C GLY A 127 13.71 3.12 -11.53
N LEU A 128 12.51 3.72 -11.54
CA LEU A 128 11.48 3.49 -12.55
C LEU A 128 11.95 3.86 -13.96
N VAL A 129 12.63 5.00 -14.12
CA VAL A 129 13.06 5.48 -15.43
C VAL A 129 14.34 4.79 -15.95
N LEU A 130 15.04 4.07 -15.08
CA LEU A 130 16.29 3.36 -15.43
C LEU A 130 16.13 1.84 -15.47
N THR A 131 15.04 1.26 -14.95
CA THR A 131 14.88 -0.20 -14.98
C THR A 131 14.62 -0.72 -16.38
N ASP A 132 15.26 -1.84 -16.72
CA ASP A 132 15.02 -2.60 -17.97
C ASP A 132 14.11 -3.82 -17.74
N ASP A 133 13.72 -4.11 -16.48
CA ASP A 133 12.80 -5.18 -16.13
C ASP A 133 11.39 -4.63 -15.96
N ILE A 134 10.43 -5.15 -16.75
CA ILE A 134 9.06 -4.65 -16.76
C ILE A 134 8.31 -4.97 -15.46
N VAL A 135 8.66 -6.03 -14.74
CA VAL A 135 8.08 -6.40 -13.45
C VAL A 135 8.58 -5.44 -12.38
N VAL A 136 9.88 -5.13 -12.37
CA VAL A 136 10.46 -4.14 -11.46
C VAL A 136 9.90 -2.73 -11.77
N LEU A 137 9.65 -2.41 -13.04
CA LEU A 137 8.99 -1.16 -13.44
C LEU A 137 7.62 -1.03 -12.77
N ILE A 138 6.77 -2.07 -12.82
CA ILE A 138 5.46 -2.05 -12.16
C ILE A 138 5.58 -1.94 -10.65
N MET A 139 6.51 -2.64 -10.03
CA MET A 139 6.72 -2.54 -8.59
C MET A 139 7.06 -1.09 -8.19
N LEU A 140 8.00 -0.47 -8.88
CA LEU A 140 8.36 0.94 -8.64
C LEU A 140 7.22 1.89 -8.99
N TRP A 141 6.42 1.56 -10.02
CA TRP A 141 5.21 2.28 -10.39
C TRP A 141 4.22 2.34 -9.25
N GLU A 142 3.92 1.20 -8.60
CA GLU A 142 3.00 1.18 -7.46
C GLU A 142 3.61 1.82 -6.21
N VAL A 143 4.90 1.67 -5.97
CA VAL A 143 5.60 2.40 -4.90
C VAL A 143 5.43 3.91 -5.09
N THR A 144 5.57 4.44 -6.32
CA THR A 144 5.31 5.87 -6.57
C THR A 144 3.85 6.27 -6.33
N SER A 145 2.88 5.39 -6.59
CA SER A 145 1.46 5.63 -6.32
C SER A 145 1.20 5.78 -4.82
N VAL A 146 1.75 4.87 -3.99
CA VAL A 146 1.61 4.92 -2.53
C VAL A 146 2.32 6.15 -1.94
N LEU A 147 3.56 6.42 -2.35
CA LEU A 147 4.32 7.57 -1.85
C LEU A 147 3.67 8.90 -2.24
N SER A 148 3.09 9.00 -3.45
CA SER A 148 2.35 10.17 -3.88
C SER A 148 1.08 10.39 -3.06
N TYR A 149 0.35 9.31 -2.72
CA TYR A 149 -0.80 9.38 -1.82
C TYR A 149 -0.43 9.99 -0.47
N LEU A 150 0.68 9.57 0.13
CA LEU A 150 1.18 10.12 1.39
C LEU A 150 1.56 11.59 1.27
N LEU A 151 2.17 12.01 0.16
CA LEU A 151 2.56 13.40 -0.09
C LEU A 151 1.35 14.29 -0.36
N ILE A 152 0.37 13.86 -1.14
CA ILE A 152 -0.87 14.60 -1.40
C ILE A 152 -1.70 14.71 -0.12
N GLY A 153 -1.73 13.65 0.69
CA GLY A 153 -2.42 13.55 1.96
C GLY A 153 -1.75 14.26 3.14
N PHE A 154 -0.66 15.01 2.93
CA PHE A 154 0.12 15.65 4.00
C PHE A 154 -0.74 16.41 5.02
N TYR A 155 -1.70 17.19 4.56
CA TYR A 155 -2.66 17.88 5.43
C TYR A 155 -3.82 16.95 5.82
N HIS A 156 -3.52 15.78 6.40
CA HIS A 156 -4.48 14.72 6.72
C HIS A 156 -5.65 15.17 7.61
N ARG A 157 -5.49 16.24 8.39
CA ARG A 157 -6.60 16.83 9.18
C ARG A 157 -7.65 17.49 8.30
N ARG A 158 -7.33 17.89 7.06
CA ARG A 158 -8.26 18.51 6.12
C ARG A 158 -8.97 17.44 5.28
N GLY A 159 -10.31 17.37 5.36
CA GLY A 159 -11.11 16.41 4.60
C GLY A 159 -10.91 16.50 3.08
N ALA A 160 -10.67 17.71 2.56
CA ALA A 160 -10.37 17.92 1.13
C ALA A 160 -9.04 17.24 0.72
N SER A 161 -7.99 17.34 1.56
CA SER A 161 -6.70 16.72 1.27
C SER A 161 -6.78 15.19 1.30
N ARG A 162 -7.52 14.60 2.29
CA ARG A 162 -7.73 13.15 2.34
C ARG A 162 -8.49 12.64 1.12
N ARG A 163 -9.57 13.32 0.71
CA ARG A 163 -10.33 12.92 -0.49
C ARG A 163 -9.50 13.00 -1.76
N ALA A 164 -8.73 14.08 -1.92
CA ALA A 164 -7.86 14.26 -3.07
C ALA A 164 -6.75 13.19 -3.15
N ALA A 165 -6.12 12.87 -2.02
CA ALA A 165 -5.12 11.82 -1.94
C ALA A 165 -5.71 10.44 -2.30
N LEU A 166 -6.86 10.09 -1.70
CA LEU A 166 -7.54 8.83 -1.99
C LEU A 166 -7.97 8.75 -3.45
N GLN A 167 -8.49 9.85 -4.02
CA GLN A 167 -8.86 9.91 -5.44
C GLN A 167 -7.66 9.67 -6.36
N ALA A 168 -6.53 10.32 -6.09
CA ALA A 168 -5.31 10.13 -6.85
C ALA A 168 -4.82 8.66 -6.75
N LEU A 169 -4.79 8.09 -5.53
CA LEU A 169 -4.41 6.70 -5.32
C LEU A 169 -5.31 5.73 -6.10
N LEU A 170 -6.64 5.83 -5.91
CA LEU A 170 -7.58 4.90 -6.54
C LEU A 170 -7.50 4.94 -8.07
N VAL A 171 -7.37 6.14 -8.66
CA VAL A 171 -7.28 6.27 -10.13
C VAL A 171 -5.96 5.71 -10.66
N THR A 172 -4.83 6.05 -10.01
CA THR A 172 -3.52 5.60 -10.50
C THR A 172 -3.26 4.12 -10.23
N THR A 173 -3.72 3.60 -9.09
CA THR A 173 -3.59 2.16 -8.79
C THR A 173 -4.54 1.32 -9.64
N LEU A 174 -5.79 1.77 -9.90
CA LEU A 174 -6.66 1.06 -10.84
C LEU A 174 -6.02 0.95 -12.22
N GLY A 175 -5.48 2.06 -12.74
CA GLY A 175 -4.74 2.04 -13.99
C GLY A 175 -3.51 1.13 -13.95
N GLY A 176 -2.76 1.15 -12.83
CA GLY A 176 -1.60 0.28 -12.62
C GLY A 176 -1.97 -1.22 -12.57
N LEU A 177 -3.11 -1.57 -11.96
CA LEU A 177 -3.60 -2.95 -11.94
C LEU A 177 -4.02 -3.42 -13.34
N VAL A 178 -4.65 -2.57 -14.13
CA VAL A 178 -4.96 -2.89 -15.54
C VAL A 178 -3.66 -3.06 -16.33
N MET A 179 -2.68 -2.18 -16.14
CA MET A 179 -1.35 -2.29 -16.75
C MET A 179 -0.64 -3.58 -16.33
N LEU A 180 -0.78 -4.02 -15.08
CA LEU A 180 -0.19 -5.28 -14.60
C LEU A 180 -0.69 -6.47 -15.41
N ILE A 181 -1.99 -6.52 -15.73
CA ILE A 181 -2.54 -7.57 -16.60
C ILE A 181 -1.87 -7.52 -17.98
N GLY A 182 -1.79 -6.33 -18.58
CA GLY A 182 -1.11 -6.14 -19.87
C GLY A 182 0.35 -6.58 -19.83
N VAL A 183 1.07 -6.26 -18.75
CA VAL A 183 2.47 -6.68 -18.58
C VAL A 183 2.61 -8.18 -18.44
N VAL A 184 1.74 -8.85 -17.66
CA VAL A 184 1.76 -10.32 -17.57
C VAL A 184 1.54 -10.92 -18.95
N MET A 185 0.62 -10.37 -19.74
CA MET A 185 0.40 -10.83 -21.13
C MET A 185 1.65 -10.63 -21.99
N LEU A 186 2.32 -9.46 -21.89
CA LEU A 186 3.58 -9.23 -22.64
C LEU A 186 4.69 -10.20 -22.21
N VAL A 187 4.85 -10.43 -20.91
CA VAL A 187 5.86 -11.38 -20.38
C VAL A 187 5.60 -12.80 -20.89
N VAL A 188 4.34 -13.22 -20.95
CA VAL A 188 3.94 -14.54 -21.49
C VAL A 188 4.20 -14.61 -22.99
N LEU A 189 3.83 -13.58 -23.76
CA LEU A 189 4.02 -13.54 -25.23
C LEU A 189 5.50 -13.52 -25.62
N TYR A 190 6.30 -12.70 -24.98
CA TYR A 190 7.73 -12.54 -25.31
C TYR A 190 8.65 -13.52 -24.56
N GLY A 191 8.18 -14.22 -23.53
CA GLY A 191 8.99 -15.15 -22.72
C GLY A 191 10.11 -14.49 -21.91
N THR A 192 10.10 -13.17 -21.75
CA THR A 192 11.13 -12.38 -21.07
C THR A 192 10.54 -11.24 -20.27
N THR A 193 11.26 -10.76 -19.24
CA THR A 193 10.92 -9.54 -18.49
C THR A 193 11.72 -8.32 -18.96
N SER A 194 12.71 -8.47 -19.86
CA SER A 194 13.51 -7.36 -20.38
C SER A 194 12.71 -6.51 -21.36
N ILE A 195 12.57 -5.22 -21.02
CA ILE A 195 11.91 -4.21 -21.85
C ILE A 195 12.66 -4.03 -23.18
N THR A 196 13.99 -3.99 -23.13
CA THR A 196 14.83 -3.84 -24.32
C THR A 196 14.58 -4.99 -25.30
N THR A 197 14.58 -6.22 -24.82
CA THR A 197 14.34 -7.40 -25.69
C THR A 197 12.94 -7.35 -26.31
N MET A 198 11.91 -6.92 -25.55
CA MET A 198 10.55 -6.77 -26.09
C MET A 198 10.50 -5.73 -27.21
N ILE A 199 11.18 -4.58 -27.04
CA ILE A 199 11.22 -3.51 -28.04
C ILE A 199 11.99 -3.93 -29.29
N GLU A 200 13.14 -4.59 -29.13
CA GLU A 200 13.96 -5.07 -30.25
C GLU A 200 13.27 -6.18 -31.05
N THR A 201 12.50 -7.03 -30.39
CA THR A 201 11.70 -8.08 -31.06
C THR A 201 10.54 -7.48 -31.84
N GLY A 202 9.90 -6.43 -31.34
CA GLY A 202 8.78 -5.76 -31.99
C GLY A 202 7.50 -6.64 -32.09
N PRO A 203 6.48 -6.19 -32.82
CA PRO A 203 5.16 -6.86 -32.93
C PRO A 203 5.16 -7.97 -34.02
N VAL A 204 5.88 -9.07 -33.78
CA VAL A 204 6.03 -10.18 -34.73
C VAL A 204 4.94 -11.25 -34.68
N PHE A 205 3.91 -11.08 -33.89
CA PHE A 205 2.85 -12.06 -33.62
C PHE A 205 1.75 -12.04 -34.68
N GLN A 206 1.08 -13.20 -34.91
CA GLN A 206 -0.01 -13.38 -35.88
C GLN A 206 -1.22 -14.07 -35.25
N GLY A 207 -2.39 -13.92 -35.87
CA GLY A 207 -3.64 -14.57 -35.42
C GLY A 207 -4.06 -14.18 -33.99
N ALA A 208 -4.32 -15.18 -33.15
CA ALA A 208 -4.79 -14.94 -31.76
C ALA A 208 -3.75 -14.24 -30.88
N GLU A 209 -2.47 -14.45 -31.13
CA GLU A 209 -1.37 -13.79 -30.41
C GLU A 209 -1.29 -12.30 -30.75
N SER A 210 -1.57 -11.91 -32.00
CA SER A 210 -1.69 -10.48 -32.37
C SER A 210 -2.83 -9.78 -31.61
N VAL A 211 -3.98 -10.41 -31.49
CA VAL A 211 -5.11 -9.87 -30.71
C VAL A 211 -4.76 -9.76 -29.23
N ALA A 212 -4.01 -10.74 -28.69
CA ALA A 212 -3.52 -10.69 -27.31
C ALA A 212 -2.50 -9.55 -27.12
N LEU A 213 -1.63 -9.31 -28.08
CA LEU A 213 -0.70 -8.19 -28.07
C LEU A 213 -1.45 -6.86 -28.07
N ASP A 214 -2.43 -6.66 -28.93
CA ASP A 214 -3.24 -5.45 -28.99
C ASP A 214 -3.96 -5.18 -27.67
N ALA A 215 -4.52 -6.22 -27.07
CA ALA A 215 -5.15 -6.12 -25.76
C ALA A 215 -4.13 -5.73 -24.66
N ALA A 216 -2.94 -6.33 -24.69
CA ALA A 216 -1.86 -6.00 -23.75
C ALA A 216 -1.40 -4.54 -23.90
N ILE A 217 -1.27 -4.06 -25.14
CA ILE A 217 -0.92 -2.67 -25.46
C ILE A 217 -1.99 -1.69 -24.93
N VAL A 218 -3.28 -1.98 -25.16
CA VAL A 218 -4.37 -1.17 -24.62
C VAL A 218 -4.30 -1.11 -23.10
N MET A 219 -4.07 -2.23 -22.43
CA MET A 219 -3.95 -2.28 -20.96
C MET A 219 -2.71 -1.53 -20.46
N LEU A 220 -1.60 -1.61 -21.18
CA LEU A 220 -0.38 -0.84 -20.89
C LEU A 220 -0.66 0.66 -20.99
N LEU A 221 -1.32 1.09 -22.08
CA LEU A 221 -1.71 2.47 -22.29
C LEU A 221 -2.69 2.99 -21.23
N VAL A 222 -3.65 2.19 -20.75
CA VAL A 222 -4.54 2.59 -19.65
C VAL A 222 -3.75 2.96 -18.40
N GLY A 223 -2.72 2.19 -18.05
CA GLY A 223 -1.79 2.52 -16.96
C GLY A 223 -1.07 3.85 -17.19
N ALA A 224 -0.46 4.01 -18.36
CA ALA A 224 0.25 5.22 -18.74
C ALA A 224 -0.64 6.46 -18.69
N LEU A 225 -1.83 6.39 -19.31
CA LEU A 225 -2.80 7.49 -19.39
C LEU A 225 -3.36 7.85 -18.00
N SER A 226 -3.61 6.88 -17.13
CA SER A 226 -4.11 7.11 -15.77
C SER A 226 -3.12 7.91 -14.93
N LYS A 227 -1.84 7.53 -14.96
CA LYS A 227 -0.78 8.20 -14.19
C LYS A 227 -0.40 9.55 -14.75
N SER A 228 -0.50 9.73 -16.09
CA SER A 228 -0.25 11.01 -16.75
C SER A 228 -1.47 11.93 -16.80
N ALA A 229 -2.54 11.58 -16.09
CA ALA A 229 -3.75 12.40 -16.03
C ALA A 229 -4.32 12.75 -17.42
N ILE A 230 -4.31 11.80 -18.35
CA ILE A 230 -4.96 11.90 -19.66
C ILE A 230 -6.44 11.50 -19.51
N PHE A 231 -7.32 12.10 -20.31
CA PHE A 231 -8.74 11.75 -20.32
C PHE A 231 -8.95 10.22 -20.55
N PRO A 232 -9.85 9.59 -19.82
CA PRO A 232 -10.84 10.14 -18.87
C PRO A 232 -10.29 10.35 -17.43
N PHE A 233 -9.04 10.04 -17.16
CA PHE A 233 -8.44 10.02 -15.82
C PHE A 233 -7.91 11.38 -15.33
N HIS A 234 -8.02 12.46 -16.10
CA HIS A 234 -7.41 13.77 -15.85
C HIS A 234 -7.83 14.44 -14.53
N PHE A 235 -9.00 14.11 -13.99
CA PHE A 235 -9.66 14.85 -12.90
C PHE A 235 -8.96 14.73 -11.54
N TRP A 236 -8.12 13.71 -11.31
CA TRP A 236 -7.40 13.58 -10.04
C TRP A 236 -6.31 14.64 -9.87
N LEU A 237 -5.67 15.08 -10.97
CA LEU A 237 -4.53 15.99 -10.92
C LEU A 237 -4.88 17.38 -10.37
N PRO A 238 -5.96 18.07 -10.84
CA PRO A 238 -6.40 19.31 -10.20
C PRO A 238 -6.85 19.15 -8.75
N GLY A 239 -7.41 17.98 -8.38
CA GLY A 239 -7.73 17.64 -7.01
C GLY A 239 -6.49 17.54 -6.12
N ALA A 240 -5.42 16.95 -6.63
CA ALA A 240 -4.14 16.79 -5.93
C ALA A 240 -3.44 18.12 -5.57
N MET A 241 -3.94 19.27 -6.07
CA MET A 241 -3.43 20.59 -5.69
C MET A 241 -3.70 20.95 -4.22
N ALA A 242 -4.44 20.12 -3.47
CA ALA A 242 -4.54 20.20 -2.02
C ALA A 242 -3.20 19.93 -1.29
N ALA A 243 -2.22 19.32 -1.97
CA ALA A 243 -0.86 19.06 -1.48
C ALA A 243 -0.07 20.35 -1.23
N PRO A 244 1.01 20.31 -0.42
CA PRO A 244 1.99 21.39 -0.36
C PRO A 244 2.57 21.73 -1.76
N THR A 245 2.89 22.98 -1.99
CA THR A 245 3.32 23.41 -3.35
C THR A 245 4.62 22.76 -3.83
N PRO A 246 5.64 22.46 -2.98
CA PRO A 246 6.81 21.70 -3.42
C PRO A 246 6.46 20.31 -3.98
N VAL A 247 5.43 19.65 -3.41
CA VAL A 247 4.92 18.37 -3.95
C VAL A 247 4.39 18.57 -5.38
N SER A 248 3.63 19.64 -5.61
CA SER A 248 3.10 19.92 -6.95
C SER A 248 4.20 20.24 -7.96
N ALA A 249 5.24 20.97 -7.56
CA ALA A 249 6.38 21.28 -8.40
C ALA A 249 7.19 20.02 -8.78
N TYR A 250 7.28 19.06 -7.90
CA TYR A 250 8.01 17.83 -8.16
C TYR A 250 7.16 16.75 -8.81
N LEU A 251 6.07 16.31 -8.17
CA LEU A 251 5.24 15.21 -8.67
C LEU A 251 4.54 15.54 -9.99
N HIS A 252 3.95 16.74 -10.07
CA HIS A 252 3.07 17.07 -11.18
C HIS A 252 3.75 17.83 -12.32
N ALA A 253 4.98 18.32 -12.12
CA ALA A 253 5.75 18.98 -13.19
C ALA A 253 6.95 18.15 -13.65
N ALA A 254 7.70 17.51 -12.75
CA ALA A 254 8.98 16.89 -13.08
C ALA A 254 8.98 15.35 -13.09
N ALA A 255 8.16 14.69 -12.23
CA ALA A 255 8.35 13.28 -11.96
C ALA A 255 7.10 12.42 -12.23
N MET A 256 6.16 12.30 -11.29
CA MET A 256 5.08 11.31 -11.29
C MET A 256 4.29 11.23 -12.60
N VAL A 257 3.78 12.38 -13.08
CA VAL A 257 2.96 12.41 -14.29
C VAL A 257 3.74 12.12 -15.57
N LYS A 258 5.07 12.19 -15.50
CA LYS A 258 5.95 11.82 -16.60
C LYS A 258 6.23 10.32 -16.66
N ALA A 259 5.90 9.55 -15.61
CA ALA A 259 6.06 8.11 -15.66
C ALA A 259 5.23 7.47 -16.80
N GLY A 260 3.98 7.92 -17.00
CA GLY A 260 3.18 7.43 -18.12
C GLY A 260 3.65 7.97 -19.47
N ILE A 261 4.13 9.22 -19.54
CA ILE A 261 4.77 9.76 -20.74
C ILE A 261 6.06 8.99 -21.08
N TYR A 262 6.86 8.66 -20.06
CA TYR A 262 8.03 7.78 -20.20
C TYR A 262 7.65 6.42 -20.78
N LEU A 263 6.59 5.81 -20.26
CA LEU A 263 6.12 4.50 -20.71
C LEU A 263 5.70 4.57 -22.19
N ILE A 264 4.96 5.60 -22.59
CA ILE A 264 4.57 5.84 -23.99
C ILE A 264 5.84 6.03 -24.85
N ALA A 265 6.77 6.89 -24.44
CA ALA A 265 8.01 7.11 -25.16
C ALA A 265 8.88 5.83 -25.25
N ARG A 266 8.89 5.03 -24.19
CA ARG A 266 9.68 3.79 -24.14
C ARG A 266 9.18 2.72 -25.12
N PHE A 267 7.85 2.59 -25.28
CA PHE A 267 7.24 1.56 -26.12
C PHE A 267 6.84 2.06 -27.52
N ALA A 268 6.83 3.37 -27.77
CA ALA A 268 6.50 3.92 -29.10
C ALA A 268 7.40 3.36 -30.23
N PRO A 269 8.72 3.17 -30.05
CA PRO A 269 9.57 2.65 -31.13
C PRO A 269 9.11 1.29 -31.67
N ALA A 270 8.52 0.44 -30.79
CA ALA A 270 8.09 -0.91 -31.17
C ALA A 270 6.61 -0.96 -31.58
N PHE A 271 5.74 -0.18 -30.92
CA PHE A 271 4.29 -0.42 -30.98
C PHE A 271 3.49 0.72 -31.63
N ALA A 272 4.14 1.82 -32.05
CA ALA A 272 3.41 2.96 -32.64
C ALA A 272 2.58 2.61 -33.90
N ASP A 273 2.99 1.61 -34.64
CA ASP A 273 2.33 1.15 -35.87
C ASP A 273 1.28 0.06 -35.63
N THR A 274 1.07 -0.37 -34.37
CA THR A 274 -0.03 -1.31 -34.04
C THR A 274 -1.38 -0.58 -34.08
N ASP A 275 -2.43 -1.29 -34.50
CA ASP A 275 -3.77 -0.72 -34.70
C ASP A 275 -4.32 0.11 -33.51
N PRO A 276 -4.23 -0.33 -32.23
CA PRO A 276 -4.82 0.41 -31.14
C PRO A 276 -4.01 1.63 -30.69
N TRP A 277 -2.71 1.73 -31.02
CA TRP A 277 -1.79 2.70 -30.44
C TRP A 277 -2.10 4.15 -30.84
N ARG A 278 -1.93 4.46 -32.14
CA ARG A 278 -2.09 5.84 -32.65
C ARG A 278 -3.47 6.43 -32.38
N PRO A 279 -4.59 5.73 -32.62
CA PRO A 279 -5.94 6.27 -32.33
C PRO A 279 -6.11 6.67 -30.86
N ILE A 280 -5.59 5.85 -29.91
CA ILE A 280 -5.69 6.10 -28.47
C ILE A 280 -4.80 7.31 -28.09
N VAL A 281 -3.52 7.28 -28.47
CA VAL A 281 -2.54 8.26 -28.05
C VAL A 281 -2.84 9.64 -28.66
N ILE A 282 -3.16 9.71 -29.95
CA ILE A 282 -3.49 10.97 -30.66
C ILE A 282 -4.86 11.47 -30.21
N GLY A 283 -5.88 10.62 -30.26
CA GLY A 283 -7.27 11.04 -29.96
C GLY A 283 -7.43 11.53 -28.53
N LEU A 284 -7.00 10.72 -27.54
CA LEU A 284 -7.10 11.09 -26.12
C LEU A 284 -6.12 12.20 -25.75
N GLY A 285 -4.93 12.25 -26.36
CA GLY A 285 -3.94 13.29 -26.14
C GLY A 285 -4.46 14.67 -26.57
N ILE A 286 -4.96 14.81 -27.81
CA ILE A 286 -5.54 16.06 -28.31
C ILE A 286 -6.74 16.48 -27.48
N PHE A 287 -7.67 15.56 -27.23
CA PHE A 287 -8.85 15.88 -26.42
C PHE A 287 -8.45 16.40 -25.02
N THR A 288 -7.48 15.75 -24.38
CA THR A 288 -6.96 16.15 -23.07
C THR A 288 -6.29 17.52 -23.12
N MET A 289 -5.50 17.78 -24.17
CA MET A 289 -4.81 19.04 -24.37
C MET A 289 -5.79 20.20 -24.47
N LEU A 290 -6.81 20.08 -25.30
CA LEU A 290 -7.83 21.12 -25.48
C LEU A 290 -8.70 21.30 -24.24
N LEU A 291 -9.13 20.20 -23.61
CA LEU A 291 -9.90 20.20 -22.37
C LEU A 291 -9.15 20.89 -21.23
N GLY A 292 -7.88 20.52 -21.03
CA GLY A 292 -7.02 21.08 -19.98
C GLY A 292 -6.78 22.59 -20.20
N GLY A 293 -6.45 23.00 -21.42
CA GLY A 293 -6.25 24.38 -21.76
C GLY A 293 -7.50 25.24 -21.55
N PHE A 294 -8.67 24.76 -21.98
CA PHE A 294 -9.95 25.43 -21.75
C PHE A 294 -10.30 25.54 -20.25
N GLN A 295 -10.10 24.50 -19.47
CA GLN A 295 -10.34 24.55 -18.04
C GLN A 295 -9.38 25.50 -17.31
N ALA A 296 -8.09 25.56 -17.72
CA ALA A 296 -7.11 26.49 -17.16
C ALA A 296 -7.55 27.96 -17.36
N MET A 297 -8.20 28.31 -18.49
CA MET A 297 -8.73 29.63 -18.76
C MET A 297 -9.88 30.06 -17.82
N ARG A 298 -10.54 29.10 -17.17
CA ARG A 298 -11.71 29.35 -16.30
C ARG A 298 -11.35 29.46 -14.81
N GLU A 299 -10.17 28.99 -14.45
CA GLU A 299 -9.73 28.96 -13.05
C GLU A 299 -9.29 30.32 -12.54
N SER A 300 -9.48 30.55 -11.24
CA SER A 300 -9.04 31.75 -10.52
C SER A 300 -7.92 31.48 -9.51
N ASP A 301 -7.68 30.24 -9.14
CA ASP A 301 -6.55 29.83 -8.28
C ASP A 301 -5.33 29.59 -9.17
N LEU A 302 -4.23 30.31 -8.93
CA LEU A 302 -2.97 30.20 -9.68
C LEU A 302 -2.47 28.75 -9.77
N LYS A 303 -2.58 27.99 -8.67
CA LYS A 303 -2.12 26.60 -8.63
C LYS A 303 -3.00 25.70 -9.49
N ARG A 304 -4.32 25.96 -9.54
CA ARG A 304 -5.26 25.22 -10.40
C ARG A 304 -5.11 25.58 -11.88
N ILE A 305 -4.79 26.85 -12.20
CA ILE A 305 -4.45 27.26 -13.58
C ILE A 305 -3.27 26.42 -14.07
N LEU A 306 -2.21 26.30 -13.26
CA LEU A 306 -1.05 25.47 -13.61
C LEU A 306 -1.37 23.99 -13.68
N ALA A 307 -2.26 23.47 -12.82
CA ALA A 307 -2.65 22.07 -12.82
C ALA A 307 -3.38 21.67 -14.11
N PHE A 308 -4.41 22.44 -14.51
CA PHE A 308 -5.10 22.20 -15.78
C PHE A 308 -4.19 22.48 -16.99
N GLY A 309 -3.32 23.50 -16.89
CA GLY A 309 -2.28 23.72 -17.87
C GLY A 309 -1.25 22.58 -17.94
N THR A 310 -1.03 21.83 -16.85
CA THR A 310 -0.21 20.60 -16.87
C THR A 310 -0.95 19.47 -17.58
N VAL A 311 -2.25 19.26 -17.30
CA VAL A 311 -3.08 18.30 -18.03
C VAL A 311 -3.02 18.57 -19.54
N SER A 312 -3.12 19.84 -19.94
CA SER A 312 -3.01 20.27 -21.35
C SER A 312 -1.65 19.88 -21.96
N GLN A 313 -0.57 20.21 -21.28
CA GLN A 313 0.79 19.90 -21.78
C GLN A 313 1.12 18.40 -21.79
N LEU A 314 0.57 17.62 -20.84
CA LEU A 314 0.70 16.16 -20.85
C LEU A 314 -0.05 15.56 -22.04
N GLY A 315 -1.20 16.11 -22.41
CA GLY A 315 -1.89 15.73 -23.65
C GLY A 315 -1.03 15.99 -24.90
N MET A 316 -0.35 17.14 -24.96
CA MET A 316 0.58 17.45 -26.04
C MET A 316 1.77 16.47 -26.07
N LEU A 317 2.40 16.21 -24.93
CA LEU A 317 3.51 15.25 -24.81
C LEU A 317 3.09 13.84 -25.23
N THR A 318 1.86 13.43 -24.87
CA THR A 318 1.30 12.13 -25.27
C THR A 318 1.21 12.00 -26.79
N VAL A 319 0.74 13.05 -27.47
CA VAL A 319 0.63 13.07 -28.95
C VAL A 319 2.02 13.03 -29.58
N VAL A 320 2.91 13.93 -29.18
CA VAL A 320 4.19 14.15 -29.87
C VAL A 320 5.16 12.96 -29.64
N LEU A 321 5.28 12.43 -28.40
CA LEU A 321 6.14 11.30 -28.09
C LEU A 321 5.54 9.95 -28.50
N GLY A 322 4.22 9.87 -28.54
CA GLY A 322 3.53 8.63 -28.87
C GLY A 322 3.25 8.46 -30.37
N TYR A 323 3.56 9.44 -31.21
CA TYR A 323 3.33 9.37 -32.67
C TYR A 323 4.18 8.31 -33.34
N GLY A 324 5.41 8.07 -32.83
CA GLY A 324 6.29 6.98 -33.29
C GLY A 324 7.05 7.28 -34.57
N GLU A 325 7.51 8.53 -34.72
CA GLU A 325 8.34 8.98 -35.83
C GLU A 325 9.51 9.77 -35.26
N ARG A 326 10.71 9.70 -35.93
CA ARG A 326 11.98 10.27 -35.46
C ARG A 326 11.89 11.75 -35.08
N ASN A 327 11.39 12.58 -35.97
CA ASN A 327 11.35 14.03 -35.78
C ASN A 327 10.37 14.42 -34.66
N SER A 328 9.23 13.73 -34.59
CA SER A 328 8.26 13.92 -33.49
C SER A 328 8.84 13.46 -32.16
N ALA A 329 9.60 12.39 -32.10
CA ALA A 329 10.26 11.90 -30.90
C ALA A 329 11.31 12.88 -30.38
N LEU A 330 12.14 13.44 -31.26
CA LEU A 330 13.11 14.49 -30.93
C LEU A 330 12.42 15.74 -30.35
N ALA A 331 11.39 16.21 -31.04
CA ALA A 331 10.57 17.35 -30.60
C ALA A 331 9.89 17.07 -29.24
N GLY A 332 9.36 15.86 -29.08
CA GLY A 332 8.69 15.43 -27.85
C GLY A 332 9.63 15.35 -26.67
N LEU A 333 10.85 14.85 -26.84
CA LEU A 333 11.83 14.78 -25.77
C LEU A 333 12.34 16.19 -25.39
N ALA A 334 12.55 17.09 -26.37
CA ALA A 334 12.87 18.49 -26.11
C ALA A 334 11.73 19.20 -25.35
N LEU A 335 10.46 18.96 -25.73
CA LEU A 335 9.28 19.46 -25.03
C LEU A 335 9.18 18.91 -23.60
N LEU A 336 9.53 17.65 -23.38
CA LEU A 336 9.53 17.02 -22.06
C LEU A 336 10.54 17.69 -21.12
N VAL A 337 11.74 17.99 -21.61
CA VAL A 337 12.76 18.78 -20.88
C VAL A 337 12.23 20.17 -20.58
N GLY A 338 11.75 20.89 -21.59
CA GLY A 338 11.17 22.22 -21.42
C GLY A 338 10.04 22.24 -20.39
N HIS A 339 9.09 21.32 -20.51
CA HIS A 339 7.97 21.20 -19.59
C HIS A 339 8.42 20.96 -18.14
N ALA A 340 9.45 20.14 -17.92
CA ALA A 340 10.00 19.92 -16.59
C ALA A 340 10.54 21.20 -15.97
N LEU A 341 11.26 22.00 -16.74
CA LEU A 341 11.89 23.24 -16.29
C LEU A 341 10.85 24.32 -16.00
N PHE A 342 10.06 24.73 -17.01
CA PHE A 342 9.14 25.85 -16.82
C PHE A 342 7.98 25.55 -15.88
N LYS A 343 7.42 24.33 -15.87
CA LYS A 343 6.31 24.00 -14.95
C LYS A 343 6.78 23.90 -13.50
N SER A 344 7.93 23.30 -13.25
CA SER A 344 8.48 23.26 -11.89
C SER A 344 8.78 24.66 -11.38
N ALA A 345 9.38 25.53 -12.22
CA ALA A 345 9.60 26.94 -11.89
C ALA A 345 8.28 27.63 -11.50
N LEU A 346 7.26 27.52 -12.35
CA LEU A 346 5.96 28.17 -12.13
C LEU A 346 5.26 27.68 -10.85
N PHE A 347 5.27 26.39 -10.56
CA PHE A 347 4.71 25.91 -9.30
C PHE A 347 5.50 26.42 -8.09
N LEU A 348 6.83 26.50 -8.16
CA LEU A 348 7.63 27.07 -7.06
C LEU A 348 7.34 28.57 -6.89
N VAL A 349 7.15 29.32 -8.00
CA VAL A 349 6.68 30.72 -7.94
C VAL A 349 5.33 30.83 -7.21
N VAL A 350 4.35 29.99 -7.54
CA VAL A 350 3.08 29.96 -6.82
C VAL A 350 3.29 29.64 -5.33
N GLY A 351 4.26 28.77 -5.00
CA GLY A 351 4.60 28.48 -3.60
C GLY A 351 5.19 29.67 -2.86
N VAL A 352 5.99 30.51 -3.52
CA VAL A 352 6.49 31.77 -2.94
C VAL A 352 5.32 32.72 -2.70
N ILE A 353 4.43 32.91 -3.70
CA ILE A 353 3.26 33.78 -3.59
C ILE A 353 2.34 33.30 -2.46
N ASP A 354 2.00 32.02 -2.41
CA ASP A 354 1.15 31.42 -1.39
C ASP A 354 1.74 31.57 0.04
N ARG A 355 3.06 31.44 0.16
CA ARG A 355 3.74 31.56 1.46
C ARG A 355 3.82 33.01 1.96
N GLN A 356 4.04 33.97 1.05
CA GLN A 356 4.18 35.38 1.40
C GLN A 356 2.82 36.08 1.58
N LEU A 357 1.84 35.76 0.74
CA LEU A 357 0.56 36.47 0.72
C LEU A 357 -0.62 35.66 1.30
N SER A 358 -0.41 34.39 1.63
CA SER A 358 -1.45 33.47 2.14
C SER A 358 -2.68 33.34 1.21
N THR A 359 -2.57 33.75 -0.05
CA THR A 359 -3.58 33.64 -1.08
C THR A 359 -2.98 33.30 -2.44
N ARG A 360 -3.76 32.59 -3.26
CA ARG A 360 -3.43 32.21 -4.64
C ARG A 360 -4.50 32.67 -5.62
N ASN A 361 -5.52 33.33 -5.11
CA ASN A 361 -6.65 33.77 -5.93
C ASN A 361 -6.26 35.01 -6.72
N ILE A 362 -6.29 34.90 -8.08
CA ILE A 362 -5.99 36.04 -8.95
C ILE A 362 -6.89 37.24 -8.65
N GLY A 363 -8.12 37.03 -8.14
CA GLY A 363 -9.03 38.13 -7.77
C GLY A 363 -8.56 38.97 -6.60
N GLU A 364 -7.68 38.44 -5.73
CA GLU A 364 -7.19 39.11 -4.52
C GLU A 364 -5.83 39.80 -4.74
N LEU A 365 -5.09 39.43 -5.77
CA LEU A 365 -3.77 39.96 -6.09
C LEU A 365 -3.84 41.17 -6.98
N SER A 366 -3.08 42.23 -6.69
CA SER A 366 -2.95 43.44 -7.52
C SER A 366 -1.58 44.10 -7.36
N GLY A 367 -0.88 44.38 -8.46
CA GLY A 367 0.33 45.19 -8.49
C GLY A 367 1.58 44.57 -7.87
N VAL A 368 1.60 43.27 -7.61
CA VAL A 368 2.72 42.50 -7.00
C VAL A 368 3.98 42.59 -7.86
N GLY A 369 3.86 42.67 -9.20
CA GLY A 369 5.01 42.66 -10.10
C GLY A 369 5.96 43.86 -9.93
N ARG A 370 5.47 45.00 -9.44
CA ARG A 370 6.32 46.17 -9.14
C ARG A 370 7.10 46.04 -7.84
N GLN A 371 6.61 45.25 -6.89
CA GLN A 371 7.23 45.01 -5.60
C GLN A 371 8.16 43.78 -5.63
N ALA A 372 7.87 42.79 -6.47
CA ALA A 372 8.63 41.56 -6.65
C ALA A 372 9.16 41.43 -8.10
N PRO A 373 10.02 42.34 -8.60
CA PRO A 373 10.42 42.39 -10.01
C PRO A 373 11.18 41.12 -10.44
N THR A 374 12.07 40.63 -9.63
CA THR A 374 12.82 39.38 -9.90
C THR A 374 11.86 38.20 -10.09
N LEU A 375 10.89 38.00 -9.18
CA LEU A 375 9.91 36.91 -9.28
C LEU A 375 9.04 37.08 -10.54
N ALA A 376 8.60 38.30 -10.86
CA ALA A 376 7.80 38.58 -12.04
C ALA A 376 8.59 38.34 -13.34
N THR A 377 9.83 38.78 -13.44
CA THR A 377 10.70 38.56 -14.61
C THR A 377 10.90 37.08 -14.91
N PHE A 378 11.34 36.29 -13.91
CA PHE A 378 11.55 34.87 -14.13
C PHE A 378 10.25 34.06 -14.32
N THR A 379 9.13 34.57 -13.82
CA THR A 379 7.81 33.99 -14.13
C THR A 379 7.45 34.29 -15.61
N ILE A 380 7.69 35.49 -16.10
CA ILE A 380 7.45 35.82 -17.50
C ILE A 380 8.32 34.97 -18.42
N ILE A 381 9.60 34.74 -18.08
CA ILE A 381 10.49 33.85 -18.83
C ILE A 381 9.93 32.41 -18.88
N ALA A 382 9.49 31.86 -17.74
CA ALA A 382 8.92 30.51 -17.69
C ALA A 382 7.59 30.43 -18.48
N ILE A 383 6.74 31.44 -18.42
CA ILE A 383 5.50 31.52 -19.25
C ILE A 383 5.82 31.72 -20.74
N ALA A 384 6.82 32.49 -21.08
CA ALA A 384 7.28 32.68 -22.47
C ALA A 384 7.78 31.33 -23.02
N SER A 385 8.55 30.56 -22.22
CA SER A 385 8.97 29.21 -22.59
C SER A 385 7.76 28.28 -22.78
N MET A 386 6.79 28.31 -21.88
CA MET A 386 5.59 27.49 -21.97
C MET A 386 4.74 27.87 -23.23
N ALA A 387 4.69 29.12 -23.60
CA ALA A 387 3.98 29.59 -24.80
C ALA A 387 4.75 29.36 -26.12
N GLY A 388 6.03 29.03 -26.02
CA GLY A 388 6.89 28.83 -27.17
C GLY A 388 7.39 30.16 -27.78
N VAL A 389 7.95 31.05 -26.96
CA VAL A 389 8.55 32.32 -27.36
C VAL A 389 10.08 32.21 -27.37
N ALA A 390 10.75 32.61 -28.46
CA ALA A 390 12.21 32.65 -28.53
C ALA A 390 12.80 33.59 -27.46
N PRO A 391 13.99 33.32 -26.92
CA PRO A 391 14.95 32.24 -27.23
C PRO A 391 14.87 31.06 -26.26
N THR A 392 13.72 30.57 -25.91
CA THR A 392 13.51 29.56 -24.91
C THR A 392 13.44 28.12 -25.49
N VAL A 393 13.69 27.09 -24.66
CA VAL A 393 13.59 25.69 -25.09
C VAL A 393 12.15 25.31 -25.53
N GLY A 394 11.13 25.98 -24.99
CA GLY A 394 9.75 25.76 -25.40
C GLY A 394 9.46 26.25 -26.83
N PHE A 395 10.17 27.29 -27.30
CA PHE A 395 10.11 27.69 -28.68
C PHE A 395 10.71 26.64 -29.61
N VAL A 396 11.94 26.19 -29.31
CA VAL A 396 12.65 25.17 -30.10
C VAL A 396 11.83 23.87 -30.19
N ALA A 397 11.32 23.40 -29.07
CA ALA A 397 10.54 22.16 -29.02
C ALA A 397 9.18 22.26 -29.74
N LYS A 398 8.52 23.41 -29.63
CA LYS A 398 7.23 23.66 -30.32
C LYS A 398 7.41 23.79 -31.84
N GLU A 399 8.45 24.49 -32.29
CA GLU A 399 8.77 24.62 -33.70
C GLU A 399 9.10 23.25 -34.31
N ALA A 400 9.95 22.44 -33.64
CA ALA A 400 10.24 21.09 -34.03
C ALA A 400 8.98 20.21 -34.14
N ALA A 401 8.07 20.28 -33.14
CA ALA A 401 6.81 19.56 -33.20
C ALA A 401 5.90 20.00 -34.36
N LEU A 402 5.83 21.26 -34.64
CA LEU A 402 5.02 21.77 -35.78
C LEU A 402 5.64 21.35 -37.13
N THR A 403 6.96 21.39 -37.26
CA THR A 403 7.68 20.98 -38.47
C THR A 403 7.48 19.51 -38.75
N SER A 404 7.61 18.63 -37.73
CA SER A 404 7.46 17.17 -37.91
C SER A 404 6.08 16.80 -38.47
N PHE A 405 5.00 17.47 -38.02
CA PHE A 405 3.64 17.23 -38.56
C PHE A 405 3.35 17.97 -39.87
N LEU A 406 4.08 19.02 -40.20
CA LEU A 406 3.99 19.68 -41.53
C LEU A 406 4.65 18.82 -42.61
N GLU A 407 5.76 18.18 -42.35
CA GLU A 407 6.47 17.29 -43.28
C GLU A 407 5.66 16.03 -43.63
N GLY A 408 4.80 15.53 -42.73
CA GLY A 408 3.87 14.44 -42.99
C GLY A 408 2.73 14.77 -43.98
N GLY A 409 2.72 15.95 -44.55
CA GLY A 409 1.86 16.36 -45.65
C GLY A 409 0.39 16.50 -45.27
N ALA A 410 -0.48 16.25 -46.26
CA ALA A 410 -1.94 16.36 -46.10
C ALA A 410 -2.60 15.08 -45.55
N SER A 411 -1.86 14.12 -45.05
CA SER A 411 -2.42 12.90 -44.47
C SER A 411 -3.25 13.23 -43.20
N PRO A 412 -4.39 12.60 -42.99
CA PRO A 412 -5.17 12.79 -41.77
C PRO A 412 -4.36 12.47 -40.50
N ALA A 413 -3.41 11.57 -40.60
CA ALA A 413 -2.53 11.15 -39.50
C ALA A 413 -1.59 12.29 -39.04
N ALA A 414 -1.16 13.15 -39.93
CA ALA A 414 -0.32 14.34 -39.64
C ALA A 414 -1.17 15.59 -39.39
N LEU A 415 -2.25 15.79 -40.15
CA LEU A 415 -3.08 17.00 -40.08
C LEU A 415 -3.86 17.12 -38.75
N ILE A 416 -4.38 15.98 -38.21
CA ILE A 416 -5.12 15.96 -36.95
C ILE A 416 -4.23 16.40 -35.77
N PRO A 417 -3.03 15.82 -35.56
CA PRO A 417 -2.08 16.33 -34.56
C PRO A 417 -1.69 17.78 -34.77
N LEU A 418 -1.41 18.21 -35.99
CA LEU A 418 -1.02 19.58 -36.31
C LEU A 418 -2.08 20.58 -35.83
N VAL A 419 -3.34 20.40 -36.25
CA VAL A 419 -4.46 21.26 -35.86
C VAL A 419 -4.69 21.23 -34.36
N GLY A 420 -4.61 20.04 -33.76
CA GLY A 420 -4.71 19.85 -32.31
C GLY A 420 -3.65 20.63 -31.55
N ILE A 421 -2.38 20.54 -31.96
CA ILE A 421 -1.25 21.22 -31.31
C ILE A 421 -1.37 22.76 -31.49
N LEU A 422 -1.82 23.25 -32.63
CA LEU A 422 -2.07 24.67 -32.83
C LEU A 422 -3.16 25.19 -31.88
N GLY A 423 -4.27 24.49 -31.77
CA GLY A 423 -5.35 24.85 -30.85
C GLY A 423 -4.90 24.80 -29.38
N GLY A 424 -4.18 23.75 -29.00
CA GLY A 424 -3.60 23.59 -27.65
C GLY A 424 -2.56 24.67 -27.33
N SER A 425 -1.73 25.03 -28.30
CA SER A 425 -0.74 26.12 -28.17
C SER A 425 -1.40 27.49 -27.99
N ALA A 426 -2.49 27.79 -28.72
CA ALA A 426 -3.27 29.01 -28.53
C ALA A 426 -3.87 29.10 -27.13
N LEU A 427 -4.47 28.01 -26.64
CA LEU A 427 -4.97 27.94 -25.25
C LEU A 427 -3.84 28.08 -24.21
N THR A 428 -2.67 27.52 -24.49
CA THR A 428 -1.50 27.61 -23.62
C THR A 428 -1.02 29.05 -23.50
N ALA A 429 -0.91 29.78 -24.60
CA ALA A 429 -0.60 31.22 -24.60
C ALA A 429 -1.67 32.01 -23.82
N ALA A 430 -2.95 31.70 -24.04
CA ALA A 430 -4.05 32.39 -23.39
C ALA A 430 -4.03 32.24 -21.86
N TYR A 431 -3.92 31.02 -21.32
CA TYR A 431 -3.89 30.84 -19.87
C TYR A 431 -2.53 31.25 -19.26
N GLY A 432 -1.45 31.24 -20.04
CA GLY A 432 -0.16 31.78 -19.61
C GLY A 432 -0.22 33.31 -19.40
N ILE A 433 -0.79 34.04 -20.36
CA ILE A 433 -1.04 35.49 -20.24
C ILE A 433 -1.96 35.77 -19.04
N ARG A 434 -3.04 34.95 -18.87
CA ARG A 434 -3.96 35.05 -17.74
C ARG A 434 -3.26 34.84 -16.39
N PHE A 435 -2.29 33.92 -16.32
CA PHE A 435 -1.51 33.68 -15.13
C PHE A 435 -0.64 34.90 -14.75
N VAL A 436 0.14 35.43 -15.69
CA VAL A 436 0.99 36.61 -15.46
C VAL A 436 0.17 37.82 -15.08
N TRP A 437 -0.90 38.11 -15.86
CA TRP A 437 -1.83 39.20 -15.56
C TRP A 437 -2.47 39.03 -14.17
N GLY A 438 -2.91 37.81 -13.85
CA GLY A 438 -3.58 37.52 -12.63
C GLY A 438 -2.68 37.62 -11.38
N ALA A 439 -1.42 37.24 -11.49
CA ALA A 439 -0.47 37.24 -10.38
C ALA A 439 0.18 38.61 -10.16
N PHE A 440 0.55 39.34 -11.22
CA PHE A 440 1.49 40.45 -11.12
C PHE A 440 0.95 41.82 -11.59
N TRP A 441 -0.11 41.85 -12.39
CA TRP A 441 -0.60 43.12 -12.97
C TRP A 441 -1.39 43.93 -11.95
N THR A 442 -1.36 45.28 -12.11
CA THR A 442 -2.21 46.19 -11.34
C THR A 442 -3.62 46.18 -11.93
N LYS A 443 -4.60 45.75 -11.17
CA LYS A 443 -6.00 45.64 -11.59
C LYS A 443 -6.74 46.92 -11.33
N LYS A 444 -7.85 47.11 -12.03
CA LYS A 444 -8.78 48.22 -11.82
C LYS A 444 -9.92 47.75 -10.92
N ASP A 445 -10.43 48.62 -10.07
CA ASP A 445 -11.65 48.39 -9.30
C ASP A 445 -12.94 48.59 -10.12
N ALA A 446 -14.11 48.49 -9.52
CA ALA A 446 -15.38 48.67 -10.19
C ALA A 446 -15.60 50.12 -10.69
N SER A 447 -14.88 51.11 -10.15
CA SER A 447 -14.88 52.52 -10.58
C SER A 447 -13.94 52.82 -11.76
N GLY A 448 -13.09 51.85 -12.15
CA GLY A 448 -12.04 52.02 -13.17
C GLY A 448 -10.72 52.56 -12.62
N ALA A 449 -10.62 52.90 -11.34
CA ALA A 449 -9.41 53.33 -10.68
C ALA A 449 -8.44 52.15 -10.43
N PRO A 450 -7.12 52.38 -10.36
CA PRO A 450 -6.15 51.33 -9.99
C PRO A 450 -6.49 50.83 -8.58
N ARG A 451 -6.71 49.49 -8.47
CA ARG A 451 -6.90 48.82 -7.18
C ARG A 451 -5.65 48.99 -6.33
N GLU A 452 -5.84 49.08 -5.01
CA GLU A 452 -4.76 49.10 -4.02
C GLU A 452 -3.81 47.91 -4.23
N ARG A 453 -2.51 48.19 -4.11
CA ARG A 453 -1.46 47.19 -4.31
C ARG A 453 -1.45 46.23 -3.12
N THR A 454 -1.34 44.94 -3.40
CA THR A 454 -1.15 43.92 -2.39
C THR A 454 0.25 44.09 -1.78
N GLU A 455 0.37 44.27 -0.45
CA GLU A 455 1.66 44.37 0.24
C GLU A 455 2.47 43.10 0.03
N TRP A 456 3.74 43.25 -0.33
CA TRP A 456 4.64 42.14 -0.59
C TRP A 456 5.76 42.08 0.45
N PRO A 457 5.76 41.10 1.40
CA PRO A 457 6.89 40.82 2.26
C PRO A 457 8.01 40.18 1.44
N ASP A 458 9.23 40.71 1.55
CA ASP A 458 10.38 40.19 0.79
C ASP A 458 10.76 38.78 1.27
N PRO A 459 10.79 37.79 0.38
CA PRO A 459 11.23 36.45 0.73
C PRO A 459 12.76 36.37 0.86
N PRO A 460 13.29 35.45 1.68
CA PRO A 460 14.73 35.18 1.70
C PRO A 460 15.24 34.81 0.29
N ILE A 461 16.45 35.30 -0.08
CA ILE A 461 17.04 35.04 -1.41
C ILE A 461 17.07 33.54 -1.74
N GLY A 462 17.44 32.67 -0.78
CA GLY A 462 17.48 31.22 -0.96
C GLY A 462 16.12 30.60 -1.36
N PHE A 463 15.00 31.25 -1.05
CA PHE A 463 13.67 30.80 -1.44
C PHE A 463 13.37 31.07 -2.94
N LEU A 464 14.06 32.03 -3.54
CA LEU A 464 13.94 32.39 -4.96
C LEU A 464 14.91 31.60 -5.86
N VAL A 465 15.97 31.00 -5.32
CA VAL A 465 17.02 30.33 -6.12
C VAL A 465 16.43 29.25 -7.04
N ALA A 466 15.61 28.36 -6.52
CA ALA A 466 15.07 27.24 -7.32
C ALA A 466 14.19 27.71 -8.49
N PRO A 467 13.18 28.58 -8.33
CA PRO A 467 12.40 29.08 -9.47
C PRO A 467 13.24 29.90 -10.45
N VAL A 468 14.23 30.70 -9.97
CA VAL A 468 15.12 31.49 -10.84
C VAL A 468 16.01 30.58 -11.68
N VAL A 469 16.67 29.59 -11.06
CA VAL A 469 17.53 28.64 -11.78
C VAL A 469 16.74 27.85 -12.83
N LEU A 470 15.59 27.31 -12.47
CA LEU A 470 14.77 26.55 -13.42
C LEU A 470 14.26 27.39 -14.58
N SER A 471 13.83 28.64 -14.33
CA SER A 471 13.41 29.56 -15.38
C SER A 471 14.60 29.97 -16.26
N GLY A 472 15.75 30.29 -15.67
CA GLY A 472 16.97 30.62 -16.40
C GLY A 472 17.46 29.47 -17.30
N LEU A 473 17.38 28.24 -16.82
CA LEU A 473 17.73 27.05 -17.61
C LEU A 473 16.85 26.89 -18.86
N THR A 474 15.59 27.37 -18.86
CA THR A 474 14.77 27.34 -20.08
C THR A 474 15.31 28.23 -21.19
N MET A 475 15.94 29.36 -20.86
CA MET A 475 16.63 30.25 -21.84
C MET A 475 17.96 29.62 -22.28
N VAL A 476 18.73 29.12 -21.34
CA VAL A 476 20.02 28.51 -21.66
C VAL A 476 19.83 27.31 -22.60
N ALA A 477 18.91 26.40 -22.28
CA ALA A 477 18.62 25.23 -23.11
C ALA A 477 18.09 25.63 -24.51
N GLY A 478 17.33 26.70 -24.63
CA GLY A 478 16.90 27.22 -25.95
C GLY A 478 18.04 27.85 -26.73
N ALA A 479 18.86 28.68 -26.08
CA ALA A 479 20.01 29.31 -26.70
C ALA A 479 21.10 28.31 -27.14
N THR A 480 21.20 27.16 -26.43
CA THR A 480 22.13 26.08 -26.76
C THR A 480 21.41 24.90 -27.44
N ALA A 481 20.42 25.16 -28.30
CA ALA A 481 19.64 24.15 -29.00
C ALA A 481 20.47 23.09 -29.72
N PRO A 482 21.60 23.37 -30.38
CA PRO A 482 22.44 22.35 -30.99
C PRO A 482 23.07 21.36 -29.97
N LEU A 483 23.38 21.83 -28.75
CA LEU A 483 23.84 20.91 -27.68
C LEU A 483 22.70 20.03 -27.17
N LEU A 484 21.49 20.61 -27.10
CA LEU A 484 20.29 19.87 -26.74
C LEU A 484 19.99 18.80 -27.81
N ASP A 485 20.12 19.15 -29.11
CA ASP A 485 19.98 18.21 -30.24
C ASP A 485 20.91 17.03 -30.08
N ALA A 486 22.19 17.27 -29.95
CA ALA A 486 23.19 16.20 -29.75
C ALA A 486 22.93 15.35 -28.51
N GLY A 487 22.36 15.96 -27.46
CA GLY A 487 21.97 15.24 -26.24
C GLY A 487 20.73 14.38 -26.37
N LEU A 488 19.86 14.61 -27.32
CA LEU A 488 18.57 13.95 -27.48
C LEU A 488 18.49 13.03 -28.71
N ALA A 489 19.36 13.24 -29.70
CA ALA A 489 19.35 12.56 -31.00
C ALA A 489 19.38 11.03 -30.84
N GLY A 490 20.20 10.48 -29.94
CA GLY A 490 20.33 9.05 -29.76
C GLY A 490 19.04 8.32 -29.37
N TYR A 491 18.05 9.01 -28.78
CA TYR A 491 16.70 8.47 -28.60
C TYR A 491 15.89 8.56 -29.90
N ALA A 492 15.94 9.70 -30.58
CA ALA A 492 15.19 9.91 -31.81
C ALA A 492 15.65 8.92 -32.90
N ASP A 493 16.95 8.70 -33.02
CA ASP A 493 17.55 7.80 -33.99
C ASP A 493 17.22 6.30 -33.77
N SER A 494 16.66 5.95 -32.61
CA SER A 494 16.11 4.61 -32.38
C SER A 494 14.72 4.40 -33.00
N ILE A 495 14.15 5.42 -33.61
CA ILE A 495 12.81 5.40 -34.21
C ILE A 495 12.93 5.70 -35.71
N PRO A 496 12.20 4.99 -36.57
CA PRO A 496 12.30 5.20 -38.00
C PRO A 496 11.88 6.61 -38.42
N LEU A 497 12.55 7.14 -39.43
CA LEU A 497 12.15 8.35 -40.15
C LEU A 497 11.00 8.00 -41.12
N GLU A 498 10.02 8.88 -41.26
CA GLU A 498 8.95 8.73 -42.24
C GLU A 498 9.53 8.66 -43.68
N GLU A 499 8.96 7.80 -44.54
CA GLU A 499 9.44 7.63 -45.94
C GLU A 499 9.46 8.97 -46.68
N GLY A 500 10.64 9.41 -47.15
CA GLY A 500 10.84 10.66 -47.83
C GLY A 500 10.99 11.88 -46.92
N GLY A 501 10.93 11.72 -45.58
CA GLY A 501 11.18 12.77 -44.61
C GLY A 501 12.65 13.16 -44.56
N LYS A 502 12.93 14.39 -44.09
CA LYS A 502 14.28 14.89 -43.84
C LYS A 502 14.55 14.80 -42.32
N GLU A 503 15.80 14.49 -41.97
CA GLU A 503 16.21 14.61 -40.59
C GLU A 503 16.13 16.06 -40.10
N TYR A 504 15.38 16.27 -39.03
CA TYR A 504 15.25 17.55 -38.37
C TYR A 504 16.28 17.64 -37.22
N HIS A 505 16.91 18.80 -37.07
CA HIS A 505 17.84 19.13 -36.00
C HIS A 505 17.32 20.30 -35.16
N LEU A 506 17.49 20.24 -33.85
CA LEU A 506 17.05 21.36 -33.00
C LEU A 506 17.98 22.55 -33.14
N ALA A 507 17.45 23.68 -33.61
CA ALA A 507 18.15 24.94 -33.66
C ALA A 507 17.22 26.08 -33.19
N LEU A 508 17.83 27.20 -32.82
CA LEU A 508 17.05 28.37 -32.41
C LEU A 508 16.42 29.10 -33.60
N TRP A 509 16.99 28.95 -34.78
CA TRP A 509 16.54 29.62 -36.00
C TRP A 509 16.75 28.76 -37.24
N HIS A 510 15.65 28.46 -37.94
CA HIS A 510 15.64 27.68 -39.18
C HIS A 510 15.27 28.53 -40.39
N GLY A 511 15.17 29.84 -40.24
CA GLY A 511 14.71 30.75 -41.30
C GLY A 511 13.22 31.07 -41.21
N TRP A 512 12.66 31.57 -42.32
CA TRP A 512 11.25 31.91 -42.43
C TRP A 512 10.41 30.70 -42.86
N GLU A 513 10.28 29.73 -41.97
CA GLU A 513 9.55 28.50 -42.24
C GLU A 513 8.06 28.62 -41.86
N PRO A 514 7.17 27.81 -42.48
CA PRO A 514 5.73 27.75 -42.13
C PRO A 514 5.46 27.52 -40.64
N ALA A 515 6.27 26.68 -39.99
CA ALA A 515 6.16 26.38 -38.58
C ALA A 515 6.27 27.62 -37.68
N LEU A 516 7.17 28.53 -38.03
CA LEU A 516 7.34 29.80 -37.31
C LEU A 516 6.07 30.67 -37.39
N PHE A 517 5.48 30.81 -38.59
CA PHE A 517 4.26 31.58 -38.76
C PHE A 517 3.07 30.98 -38.03
N LEU A 518 2.93 29.66 -38.04
CA LEU A 518 1.92 28.95 -37.28
C LEU A 518 2.13 29.09 -35.76
N SER A 519 3.39 29.09 -35.31
CA SER A 519 3.72 29.32 -33.91
C SER A 519 3.33 30.73 -33.47
N LEU A 520 3.71 31.76 -34.24
CA LEU A 520 3.33 33.15 -33.97
C LEU A 520 1.80 33.35 -34.05
N GLY A 521 1.16 32.74 -35.03
CA GLY A 521 -0.30 32.77 -35.19
C GLY A 521 -1.03 32.17 -33.98
N SER A 522 -0.50 31.05 -33.44
CA SER A 522 -1.07 30.44 -32.24
C SER A 522 -0.92 31.31 -30.98
N ILE A 523 0.18 32.05 -30.84
CA ILE A 523 0.39 33.00 -29.75
C ILE A 523 -0.56 34.20 -29.89
N ALA A 524 -0.69 34.76 -31.11
CA ALA A 524 -1.61 35.86 -31.39
C ALA A 524 -3.07 35.46 -31.11
N LEU A 525 -3.49 34.27 -31.55
CA LEU A 525 -4.80 33.72 -31.27
C LEU A 525 -5.00 33.52 -29.75
N GLY A 526 -3.96 33.08 -29.03
CA GLY A 526 -4.01 32.95 -27.57
C GLY A 526 -4.19 34.31 -26.87
N ALA A 527 -3.50 35.35 -27.31
CA ALA A 527 -3.69 36.69 -26.79
C ALA A 527 -5.11 37.21 -27.04
N LEU A 528 -5.65 36.95 -28.26
CA LEU A 528 -7.02 37.26 -28.59
C LEU A 528 -8.05 36.53 -27.71
N LEU A 529 -7.85 35.22 -27.50
CA LEU A 529 -8.69 34.40 -26.61
C LEU A 529 -8.66 34.90 -25.16
N PHE A 530 -7.48 35.30 -24.67
CA PHE A 530 -7.37 35.95 -23.36
C PHE A 530 -8.16 37.24 -23.31
N TRP A 531 -8.00 38.14 -24.30
CA TRP A 531 -8.72 39.43 -24.37
C TRP A 531 -10.25 39.25 -24.41
N ILE A 532 -10.75 38.28 -25.22
CA ILE A 532 -12.18 37.95 -25.29
C ILE A 532 -12.65 37.43 -23.92
N SER A 533 -11.86 36.58 -23.25
CA SER A 533 -12.21 36.01 -21.93
C SER A 533 -12.33 37.06 -20.82
N GLN A 534 -11.61 38.18 -20.94
CA GLN A 534 -11.74 39.32 -20.01
C GLN A 534 -13.06 40.07 -20.19
N ARG A 535 -13.56 40.12 -21.42
CA ARG A 535 -14.82 40.82 -21.74
C ARG A 535 -16.05 39.95 -21.56
N ARG A 536 -15.91 38.64 -21.83
CA ARG A 536 -16.98 37.65 -21.70
C ARG A 536 -16.50 36.49 -20.84
N PRO A 537 -16.75 36.49 -19.51
CA PRO A 537 -16.30 35.43 -18.65
C PRO A 537 -16.93 34.10 -19.08
N LEU A 538 -16.08 33.11 -19.28
CA LEU A 538 -16.43 31.76 -19.70
C LEU A 538 -17.20 31.06 -18.57
N LYS A 539 -18.52 31.19 -18.52
CA LYS A 539 -19.37 30.62 -17.46
C LYS A 539 -19.92 29.22 -17.79
N ALA A 540 -19.92 28.80 -19.04
CA ALA A 540 -20.61 27.58 -19.46
C ALA A 540 -19.87 26.30 -19.02
N ARG A 541 -20.58 25.39 -18.39
CA ARG A 541 -20.21 23.97 -18.32
C ARG A 541 -20.30 23.40 -19.75
N MET A 542 -19.24 22.83 -20.29
CA MET A 542 -19.28 22.22 -21.62
C MET A 542 -20.13 20.94 -21.66
N LEU A 543 -20.15 20.19 -20.56
CA LEU A 543 -20.86 18.92 -20.47
C LEU A 543 -21.75 18.90 -19.23
N PRO A 544 -22.91 18.24 -19.28
CA PRO A 544 -23.82 18.14 -18.14
C PRO A 544 -23.24 17.37 -16.96
N PHE A 545 -22.28 16.53 -17.21
CA PHE A 545 -21.55 15.75 -16.18
C PHE A 545 -20.04 15.80 -16.44
N THR A 546 -19.25 15.65 -15.39
CA THR A 546 -17.79 15.65 -15.44
C THR A 546 -17.25 14.23 -15.16
N ALA A 547 -16.00 13.95 -15.57
CA ALA A 547 -15.35 12.68 -15.25
C ALA A 547 -15.27 12.44 -13.73
N ASN A 548 -15.18 13.49 -12.91
CA ASN A 548 -15.27 13.40 -11.46
C ASN A 548 -16.67 12.96 -10.96
N ASP A 549 -17.74 13.34 -11.66
CA ASP A 549 -19.09 12.90 -11.32
C ASP A 549 -19.27 11.40 -11.65
N VAL A 550 -18.70 10.92 -12.76
CA VAL A 550 -18.65 9.49 -13.12
C VAL A 550 -17.88 8.70 -12.06
N TYR A 551 -16.70 9.17 -11.65
CA TYR A 551 -15.92 8.56 -10.57
C TYR A 551 -16.72 8.45 -9.27
N ASN A 552 -17.38 9.53 -8.83
CA ASN A 552 -18.21 9.52 -7.62
C ASN A 552 -19.44 8.61 -7.74
N LEU A 553 -20.00 8.48 -8.94
CA LEU A 553 -21.11 7.55 -9.21
C LEU A 553 -20.63 6.10 -9.11
N SER A 554 -19.47 5.78 -9.70
CA SER A 554 -18.85 4.46 -9.63
C SER A 554 -18.56 4.07 -8.18
N LEU A 555 -17.98 4.96 -7.36
CA LEU A 555 -17.75 4.69 -5.93
C LEU A 555 -19.06 4.44 -5.17
N ARG A 556 -20.12 5.22 -5.46
CA ARG A 556 -21.44 4.98 -4.87
C ARG A 556 -22.04 3.65 -5.32
N GLY A 557 -21.80 3.27 -6.58
CA GLY A 557 -22.17 1.95 -7.12
C GLY A 557 -21.49 0.82 -6.36
N VAL A 558 -20.16 0.87 -6.24
CA VAL A 558 -19.36 -0.11 -5.47
C VAL A 558 -19.83 -0.17 -4.02
N ALA A 559 -20.06 0.98 -3.37
CA ALA A 559 -20.56 1.01 -1.99
C ALA A 559 -21.95 0.35 -1.87
N LYS A 560 -22.87 0.60 -2.82
CA LYS A 560 -24.19 -0.05 -2.83
C LYS A 560 -24.07 -1.57 -3.02
N VAL A 561 -23.24 -2.02 -3.98
CA VAL A 561 -23.00 -3.44 -4.20
C VAL A 561 -22.38 -4.07 -2.96
N SER A 562 -21.39 -3.42 -2.36
CA SER A 562 -20.75 -3.88 -1.12
C SER A 562 -21.76 -4.03 0.02
N VAL A 563 -22.58 -3.00 0.27
CA VAL A 563 -23.64 -3.07 1.29
C VAL A 563 -24.65 -4.17 0.98
N TRP A 564 -25.05 -4.31 -0.28
CA TRP A 564 -25.98 -5.36 -0.70
C TRP A 564 -25.38 -6.75 -0.50
N THR A 565 -24.13 -6.98 -0.97
CA THR A 565 -23.42 -8.26 -0.79
C THR A 565 -23.23 -8.57 0.69
N THR A 566 -22.74 -7.59 1.47
CA THR A 566 -22.55 -7.75 2.91
C THR A 566 -23.85 -8.04 3.63
N SER A 567 -24.96 -7.37 3.25
CA SER A 567 -26.27 -7.64 3.85
C SER A 567 -26.82 -9.04 3.52
N LEU A 568 -26.43 -9.61 2.38
CA LEU A 568 -26.78 -10.97 2.02
C LEU A 568 -25.91 -12.00 2.75
N THR A 569 -24.59 -11.76 2.82
CA THR A 569 -23.61 -12.74 3.32
C THR A 569 -23.34 -12.60 4.81
N GLN A 570 -23.38 -11.37 5.35
CA GLN A 570 -23.05 -11.06 6.74
C GLN A 570 -24.26 -10.49 7.48
N ARG A 571 -25.31 -11.27 7.61
CA ARG A 571 -26.58 -10.86 8.25
C ARG A 571 -26.47 -10.61 9.76
N GLY A 572 -25.29 -10.81 10.37
CA GLY A 572 -25.10 -10.68 11.82
C GLY A 572 -25.83 -11.77 12.62
N SER A 573 -26.31 -12.81 11.97
CA SER A 573 -27.06 -13.91 12.59
C SER A 573 -26.18 -15.15 12.70
N LEU A 574 -25.73 -15.47 13.90
CA LEU A 574 -24.94 -16.67 14.16
C LEU A 574 -25.61 -17.97 13.66
N PRO A 575 -26.93 -18.17 13.86
CA PRO A 575 -27.61 -19.34 13.29
C PRO A 575 -27.56 -19.43 11.76
N PHE A 576 -27.56 -18.29 11.06
CA PHE A 576 -27.42 -18.25 9.62
C PHE A 576 -26.01 -18.67 9.17
N TYR A 577 -24.98 -18.16 9.84
CA TYR A 577 -23.59 -18.52 9.53
C TYR A 577 -23.31 -20.00 9.77
N VAL A 578 -23.73 -20.52 10.94
CA VAL A 578 -23.58 -21.93 11.27
C VAL A 578 -24.34 -22.80 10.27
N GLY A 579 -25.56 -22.41 9.90
CA GLY A 579 -26.36 -23.11 8.90
C GLY A 579 -25.65 -23.13 7.51
N THR A 580 -25.11 -22.01 7.09
CA THR A 580 -24.35 -21.90 5.81
C THR A 580 -23.10 -22.82 5.83
N ILE A 581 -22.32 -22.78 6.93
CA ILE A 581 -21.14 -23.65 7.08
C ILE A 581 -21.53 -25.12 6.93
N PHE A 582 -22.58 -25.56 7.63
CA PHE A 582 -23.01 -26.94 7.56
C PHE A 582 -23.57 -27.34 6.22
N VAL A 583 -24.31 -26.44 5.53
CA VAL A 583 -24.80 -26.73 4.17
C VAL A 583 -23.64 -26.89 3.19
N VAL A 584 -22.64 -26.00 3.25
CA VAL A 584 -21.44 -26.09 2.39
C VAL A 584 -20.64 -27.34 2.73
N PHE A 585 -20.50 -27.66 4.00
CA PHE A 585 -19.84 -28.91 4.45
C PHE A 585 -20.53 -30.14 3.88
N ILE A 586 -21.86 -30.26 4.07
CA ILE A 586 -22.64 -31.38 3.49
C ILE A 586 -22.46 -31.45 1.98
N ALA A 587 -22.54 -30.30 1.27
CA ALA A 587 -22.41 -30.27 -0.17
C ALA A 587 -21.02 -30.72 -0.64
N ALA A 588 -19.95 -30.25 0.04
CA ALA A 588 -18.58 -30.62 -0.29
C ALA A 588 -18.32 -32.13 -0.09
N GLU A 589 -18.67 -32.63 1.10
CA GLU A 589 -18.50 -34.05 1.43
C GLU A 589 -19.37 -34.97 0.56
N ALA A 590 -20.64 -34.62 0.35
CA ALA A 590 -21.53 -35.38 -0.52
C ALA A 590 -21.01 -35.39 -1.98
N THR A 591 -20.46 -34.26 -2.46
CA THR A 591 -19.87 -34.21 -3.79
C THR A 591 -18.65 -35.10 -3.90
N ALA A 592 -17.76 -35.09 -2.90
CA ALA A 592 -16.59 -35.96 -2.85
C ALA A 592 -17.00 -37.44 -2.82
N LEU A 593 -17.99 -37.79 -1.99
CA LEU A 593 -18.50 -39.15 -1.90
C LEU A 593 -19.13 -39.64 -3.22
N VAL A 594 -19.92 -38.80 -3.88
CA VAL A 594 -20.57 -39.14 -5.17
C VAL A 594 -19.57 -39.22 -6.31
N ALA A 595 -18.55 -38.35 -6.32
CA ALA A 595 -17.49 -38.32 -7.31
C ALA A 595 -16.49 -39.49 -7.17
N SER A 596 -16.43 -40.12 -6.02
CA SER A 596 -15.57 -41.28 -5.76
C SER A 596 -16.17 -42.54 -6.47
N SER A 597 -15.33 -43.21 -7.24
CA SER A 597 -15.73 -44.44 -7.98
C SER A 597 -15.61 -45.72 -7.16
N GLU A 598 -14.85 -45.69 -6.03
CA GLU A 598 -14.58 -46.87 -5.22
C GLU A 598 -14.93 -46.63 -3.75
N TRP A 599 -16.04 -47.19 -3.32
CA TRP A 599 -16.42 -47.15 -1.90
C TRP A 599 -16.04 -48.48 -1.24
N ARG A 600 -15.09 -48.44 -0.31
CA ARG A 600 -14.69 -49.57 0.51
C ARG A 600 -15.22 -49.35 1.92
N ILE A 601 -16.24 -50.10 2.32
CA ILE A 601 -16.81 -49.99 3.66
C ILE A 601 -16.10 -51.00 4.55
N ALA A 602 -15.40 -50.51 5.59
CA ALA A 602 -14.82 -51.31 6.64
C ALA A 602 -15.52 -50.99 7.98
N VAL A 603 -16.04 -51.98 8.66
CA VAL A 603 -16.71 -51.80 9.95
C VAL A 603 -16.02 -52.68 10.98
N ASP A 604 -15.24 -52.03 11.84
CA ASP A 604 -14.75 -52.63 13.08
C ASP A 604 -15.68 -52.22 14.21
N ALA A 605 -16.41 -53.18 14.77
CA ALA A 605 -17.44 -52.89 15.77
C ALA A 605 -16.88 -52.27 17.06
N TRP A 606 -15.69 -52.64 17.45
CA TRP A 606 -14.93 -52.07 18.58
C TRP A 606 -13.51 -52.60 18.60
N GLN A 607 -12.57 -51.80 19.09
CA GLN A 607 -11.16 -52.15 19.19
C GLN A 607 -10.73 -52.33 20.66
N SER A 608 -11.38 -51.62 21.58
CA SER A 608 -11.11 -51.74 23.01
C SER A 608 -12.39 -51.76 23.84
N PRO A 609 -12.44 -52.50 24.99
CA PRO A 609 -13.60 -52.53 25.88
C PRO A 609 -14.01 -51.16 26.40
N ALA A 610 -13.09 -50.19 26.47
CA ALA A 610 -13.35 -48.83 26.89
C ALA A 610 -14.27 -48.07 25.91
N GLN A 611 -14.23 -48.40 24.61
CA GLN A 611 -15.12 -47.84 23.60
C GLN A 611 -16.58 -48.21 23.85
N LEU A 612 -16.85 -49.41 24.32
CA LEU A 612 -18.20 -49.87 24.64
C LEU A 612 -18.83 -49.09 25.82
N LEU A 613 -17.99 -48.54 26.70
CA LEU A 613 -18.43 -47.68 27.79
C LEU A 613 -18.51 -46.20 27.36
N ALA A 614 -17.50 -45.69 26.70
CA ALA A 614 -17.37 -44.28 26.35
C ALA A 614 -18.41 -43.84 25.29
N ALA A 615 -18.57 -44.62 24.21
CA ALA A 615 -19.43 -44.23 23.08
C ALA A 615 -20.90 -44.08 23.47
N PRO A 616 -21.55 -45.01 24.22
CA PRO A 616 -22.93 -44.80 24.65
C PRO A 616 -23.12 -43.60 25.57
N VAL A 617 -22.16 -43.32 26.47
CA VAL A 617 -22.20 -42.15 27.35
C VAL A 617 -22.09 -40.87 26.56
N MET A 618 -21.19 -40.78 25.58
CA MET A 618 -21.06 -39.64 24.70
C MET A 618 -22.32 -39.39 23.85
N ILE A 619 -22.89 -40.47 23.28
CA ILE A 619 -24.15 -40.39 22.50
C ILE A 619 -25.28 -39.88 23.39
N LEU A 620 -25.45 -40.44 24.57
CA LEU A 620 -26.50 -40.04 25.51
C LEU A 620 -26.29 -38.60 25.96
N ALA A 621 -25.08 -38.16 26.27
CA ALA A 621 -24.75 -36.81 26.65
C ALA A 621 -25.09 -35.83 25.50
N GLY A 622 -24.74 -36.16 24.24
CA GLY A 622 -25.09 -35.37 23.06
C GLY A 622 -26.61 -35.22 22.87
N ILE A 623 -27.36 -36.30 22.96
CA ILE A 623 -28.84 -36.30 22.87
C ILE A 623 -29.47 -35.46 23.99
N VAL A 624 -29.00 -35.57 25.20
CA VAL A 624 -29.53 -34.81 26.34
C VAL A 624 -29.14 -33.34 26.24
N ALA A 625 -27.95 -33.03 25.69
CA ALA A 625 -27.51 -31.64 25.44
C ALA A 625 -28.45 -30.88 24.51
N ILE A 626 -29.03 -31.54 23.49
CA ILE A 626 -30.02 -30.95 22.57
C ILE A 626 -31.27 -30.46 23.35
N ARG A 627 -31.64 -31.11 24.45
CA ARG A 627 -32.80 -30.79 25.25
C ARG A 627 -32.48 -29.85 26.44
N ALA A 628 -31.22 -29.44 26.60
CA ALA A 628 -30.80 -28.61 27.71
C ALA A 628 -31.42 -27.23 27.65
N ARG A 629 -32.22 -26.85 28.65
CA ARG A 629 -32.84 -25.53 28.79
C ARG A 629 -31.95 -24.51 29.48
N LYS A 630 -30.95 -24.95 30.22
CA LYS A 630 -29.95 -24.09 30.89
C LYS A 630 -28.63 -24.15 30.11
N ARG A 631 -28.03 -22.99 29.82
CA ARG A 631 -26.78 -22.89 29.08
C ARG A 631 -25.65 -23.69 29.73
N TYR A 632 -25.49 -23.58 31.04
CA TYR A 632 -24.47 -24.29 31.78
C TYR A 632 -24.63 -25.83 31.69
N THR A 633 -25.87 -26.32 31.78
CA THR A 633 -26.15 -27.77 31.63
C THR A 633 -25.77 -28.26 30.22
N GLY A 634 -26.03 -27.45 29.20
CA GLY A 634 -25.60 -27.80 27.84
C GLY A 634 -24.07 -27.87 27.72
N VAL A 635 -23.35 -26.90 28.27
CA VAL A 635 -21.88 -26.92 28.28
C VAL A 635 -21.32 -28.14 29.00
N VAL A 636 -21.79 -28.45 30.21
CA VAL A 636 -21.34 -29.63 30.96
C VAL A 636 -21.61 -30.94 30.20
N LEU A 637 -22.77 -31.09 29.55
CA LEU A 637 -23.08 -32.27 28.75
C LEU A 637 -22.18 -32.41 27.52
N VAL A 638 -21.82 -31.31 26.88
CA VAL A 638 -20.85 -31.30 25.78
C VAL A 638 -19.46 -31.68 26.32
N SER A 639 -19.06 -31.17 27.49
CA SER A 639 -17.79 -31.55 28.12
C SER A 639 -17.68 -33.03 28.43
N VAL A 640 -18.81 -33.71 28.71
CA VAL A 640 -18.83 -35.17 28.87
C VAL A 640 -18.38 -35.87 27.58
N THR A 641 -18.76 -35.35 26.40
CA THR A 641 -18.28 -35.91 25.13
C THR A 641 -16.78 -35.68 24.94
N GLY A 642 -16.24 -34.50 25.33
CA GLY A 642 -14.80 -34.26 25.33
C GLY A 642 -14.02 -35.21 26.26
N LEU A 643 -14.53 -35.45 27.48
CA LEU A 643 -13.90 -36.43 28.39
C LEU A 643 -13.98 -37.86 27.86
N GLY A 644 -15.05 -38.22 27.15
CA GLY A 644 -15.14 -39.48 26.43
C GLY A 644 -14.04 -39.63 25.36
N MET A 645 -13.73 -38.54 24.63
CA MET A 645 -12.61 -38.52 23.67
C MET A 645 -11.26 -38.72 24.35
N VAL A 646 -11.05 -38.15 25.55
CA VAL A 646 -9.80 -38.37 26.33
C VAL A 646 -9.62 -39.88 26.60
N LEU A 647 -10.69 -40.58 27.00
CA LEU A 647 -10.61 -42.00 27.24
C LEU A 647 -10.32 -42.79 25.96
N LEU A 648 -10.93 -42.43 24.85
CA LEU A 648 -10.68 -43.04 23.55
C LEU A 648 -9.22 -42.84 23.11
N PHE A 649 -8.67 -41.66 23.20
CA PHE A 649 -7.27 -41.37 22.85
C PHE A 649 -6.31 -42.14 23.77
N ALA A 650 -6.53 -42.11 25.07
CA ALA A 650 -5.68 -42.84 26.01
C ALA A 650 -5.65 -44.33 25.74
N THR A 651 -6.81 -44.96 25.43
CA THR A 651 -6.91 -46.39 25.18
C THR A 651 -6.48 -46.78 23.75
N SER A 652 -6.36 -45.82 22.84
CA SER A 652 -5.82 -46.03 21.49
C SER A 652 -4.31 -45.74 21.39
N GLY A 653 -3.61 -45.57 22.50
CA GLY A 653 -2.15 -45.36 22.51
C GLY A 653 -1.71 -43.95 22.13
N ALA A 654 -2.58 -42.93 22.29
CA ALA A 654 -2.28 -41.53 21.98
C ALA A 654 -2.27 -40.65 23.26
N PRO A 655 -1.29 -40.79 24.16
CA PRO A 655 -1.27 -40.11 25.45
C PRO A 655 -1.14 -38.58 25.35
N ASP A 656 -0.41 -38.06 24.37
CA ASP A 656 -0.30 -36.60 24.14
C ASP A 656 -1.65 -35.98 23.74
N LEU A 657 -2.40 -36.65 22.87
CA LEU A 657 -3.74 -36.21 22.48
C LEU A 657 -4.69 -36.27 23.67
N ALA A 658 -4.62 -37.30 24.48
CA ALA A 658 -5.42 -37.43 25.70
C ALA A 658 -5.09 -36.32 26.70
N LEU A 659 -3.80 -35.99 26.90
CA LEU A 659 -3.34 -34.94 27.79
C LEU A 659 -3.81 -33.57 27.32
N THR A 660 -3.61 -33.25 26.05
CA THR A 660 -4.04 -31.97 25.49
C THR A 660 -5.55 -31.82 25.51
N GLN A 661 -6.30 -32.84 25.15
CA GLN A 661 -7.77 -32.83 25.18
C GLN A 661 -8.32 -32.58 26.59
N ILE A 662 -7.80 -33.23 27.66
CA ILE A 662 -8.27 -32.96 29.02
C ILE A 662 -7.96 -31.54 29.48
N LEU A 663 -6.79 -31.00 29.11
CA LEU A 663 -6.39 -29.65 29.45
C LEU A 663 -7.29 -28.61 28.73
N VAL A 664 -7.49 -28.76 27.41
CA VAL A 664 -8.37 -27.88 26.62
C VAL A 664 -9.79 -27.94 27.14
N GLU A 665 -10.32 -29.15 27.43
CA GLU A 665 -11.66 -29.32 27.97
C GLU A 665 -11.83 -28.61 29.33
N THR A 666 -10.84 -28.73 30.21
CA THR A 666 -10.83 -28.07 31.51
C THR A 666 -10.80 -26.55 31.39
N VAL A 667 -9.93 -26.00 30.56
CA VAL A 667 -9.81 -24.55 30.31
C VAL A 667 -11.12 -24.01 29.70
N THR A 668 -11.67 -24.71 28.71
CA THR A 668 -12.94 -24.36 28.05
C THR A 668 -14.11 -24.37 29.05
N LEU A 669 -14.22 -25.38 29.88
CA LEU A 669 -15.27 -25.46 30.91
C LEU A 669 -15.18 -24.27 31.90
N ILE A 670 -13.98 -23.92 32.35
CA ILE A 670 -13.76 -22.78 33.27
C ILE A 670 -14.09 -21.48 32.55
N ALA A 671 -13.63 -21.30 31.32
CA ALA A 671 -13.91 -20.09 30.52
C ALA A 671 -15.42 -19.90 30.30
N PHE A 672 -16.15 -20.94 29.91
CA PHE A 672 -17.61 -20.90 29.81
C PHE A 672 -18.27 -20.60 31.15
N ALA A 673 -17.83 -21.20 32.24
CA ALA A 673 -18.37 -20.90 33.56
C ALA A 673 -18.24 -19.43 33.93
N LEU A 674 -17.09 -18.81 33.63
CA LEU A 674 -16.85 -17.39 33.86
C LEU A 674 -17.74 -16.48 32.99
N VAL A 675 -17.90 -16.80 31.71
CA VAL A 675 -18.71 -16.04 30.76
C VAL A 675 -20.18 -16.18 31.09
N LEU A 676 -20.66 -17.41 31.37
CA LEU A 676 -22.08 -17.70 31.63
C LEU A 676 -22.59 -17.06 32.94
N ARG A 677 -21.70 -16.72 33.87
CA ARG A 677 -22.08 -15.94 35.07
C ARG A 677 -22.66 -14.56 34.72
N ARG A 678 -22.33 -13.98 33.54
CA ARG A 678 -22.76 -12.66 33.10
C ARG A 678 -23.94 -12.69 32.11
N ILE A 679 -24.35 -13.87 31.67
CA ILE A 679 -25.39 -14.06 30.67
C ILE A 679 -26.63 -14.71 31.35
N PRO A 680 -27.88 -14.46 30.92
CA PRO A 680 -29.06 -15.11 31.43
C PRO A 680 -28.94 -16.63 31.41
N ALA A 681 -29.27 -17.28 32.54
CA ALA A 681 -29.04 -18.73 32.72
C ALA A 681 -29.90 -19.61 31.78
N ARG A 682 -31.08 -19.10 31.34
CA ARG A 682 -31.99 -19.85 30.45
C ARG A 682 -31.79 -19.41 29.01
N LEU A 683 -31.88 -20.34 28.08
CA LEU A 683 -32.04 -20.08 26.64
C LEU A 683 -33.41 -19.44 26.43
N GLY A 684 -33.48 -18.24 25.82
CA GLY A 684 -34.74 -17.57 25.54
C GLY A 684 -35.55 -18.32 24.49
N ASP A 685 -36.87 -18.28 24.59
CA ASP A 685 -37.81 -18.83 23.61
C ASP A 685 -37.89 -17.92 22.38
N HIS A 686 -36.92 -18.05 21.49
CA HIS A 686 -36.90 -17.34 20.19
C HIS A 686 -37.25 -18.33 19.08
N ASN A 687 -38.53 -18.57 18.90
CA ASN A 687 -39.04 -19.47 17.87
C ASN A 687 -39.72 -18.68 16.76
N ALA A 688 -38.95 -18.28 15.72
CA ALA A 688 -39.53 -18.02 14.41
C ALA A 688 -39.92 -19.36 13.77
N SER A 689 -41.12 -19.46 13.26
CA SER A 689 -41.84 -20.69 12.89
C SER A 689 -41.18 -21.59 11.80
N VAL A 690 -40.25 -21.09 10.99
CA VAL A 690 -39.64 -21.85 9.88
C VAL A 690 -38.28 -22.43 10.26
N LEU A 691 -37.59 -21.87 11.22
CA LEU A 691 -36.23 -22.23 11.57
C LEU A 691 -36.04 -23.62 12.24
N PRO A 692 -36.97 -24.20 13.02
CA PRO A 692 -36.79 -25.52 13.62
C PRO A 692 -36.66 -26.64 12.59
N VAL A 693 -37.47 -26.62 11.54
CA VAL A 693 -37.43 -27.66 10.48
C VAL A 693 -36.13 -27.58 9.69
N VAL A 694 -35.73 -26.37 9.29
CA VAL A 694 -34.45 -26.15 8.57
C VAL A 694 -33.27 -26.63 9.41
N ARG A 695 -33.24 -26.32 10.70
CA ARG A 695 -32.21 -26.79 11.63
C ARG A 695 -32.18 -28.31 11.73
N ALA A 696 -33.35 -28.94 11.82
CA ALA A 696 -33.46 -30.39 11.88
C ALA A 696 -32.94 -31.04 10.60
N VAL A 697 -33.32 -30.53 9.42
CA VAL A 697 -32.84 -31.04 8.12
C VAL A 697 -31.31 -30.89 7.99
N ILE A 698 -30.77 -29.74 8.34
CA ILE A 698 -29.31 -29.51 8.32
C ILE A 698 -28.62 -30.45 9.31
N GLY A 699 -29.12 -30.56 10.56
CA GLY A 699 -28.52 -31.43 11.56
C GLY A 699 -28.56 -32.90 11.19
N ILE A 700 -29.65 -33.40 10.63
CA ILE A 700 -29.75 -34.77 10.11
C ILE A 700 -28.81 -34.94 8.92
N GLY A 701 -28.76 -33.97 8.01
CA GLY A 701 -27.84 -34.00 6.87
C GLY A 701 -26.38 -34.13 7.30
N VAL A 702 -25.92 -33.32 8.25
CA VAL A 702 -24.57 -33.43 8.82
C VAL A 702 -24.34 -34.80 9.46
N GLY A 703 -25.32 -35.28 10.26
CA GLY A 703 -25.20 -36.59 10.91
C GLY A 703 -25.08 -37.74 9.91
N VAL A 704 -25.87 -37.74 8.86
CA VAL A 704 -25.84 -38.76 7.79
C VAL A 704 -24.53 -38.68 7.00
N THR A 705 -24.10 -37.46 6.61
CA THR A 705 -22.85 -37.27 5.87
C THR A 705 -21.65 -37.73 6.70
N MET A 706 -21.58 -37.33 7.98
CA MET A 706 -20.50 -37.75 8.87
C MET A 706 -20.49 -39.26 9.11
N ALA A 707 -21.64 -39.89 9.25
CA ALA A 707 -21.73 -41.35 9.38
C ALA A 707 -21.22 -42.04 8.09
N ALA A 708 -21.62 -41.55 6.92
CA ALA A 708 -21.13 -42.07 5.65
C ALA A 708 -19.61 -41.92 5.50
N VAL A 709 -19.07 -40.73 5.79
CA VAL A 709 -17.63 -40.48 5.77
C VAL A 709 -16.90 -41.41 6.74
N ALA A 710 -17.38 -41.58 7.98
CA ALA A 710 -16.75 -42.45 8.94
C ALA A 710 -16.70 -43.92 8.49
N LEU A 711 -17.75 -44.42 7.84
CA LEU A 711 -17.82 -45.78 7.30
C LEU A 711 -16.89 -46.01 6.10
N ILE A 712 -16.69 -44.98 5.27
CA ILE A 712 -15.89 -45.08 4.05
C ILE A 712 -14.42 -44.79 4.33
N ALA A 713 -14.11 -43.79 5.17
CA ALA A 713 -12.75 -43.36 5.44
C ALA A 713 -11.85 -44.46 6.03
N THR A 714 -12.40 -45.37 6.84
CA THR A 714 -11.67 -46.51 7.40
C THR A 714 -11.23 -47.52 6.33
N GLY A 715 -12.05 -47.75 5.31
CA GLY A 715 -11.75 -48.62 4.18
C GLY A 715 -10.95 -47.96 3.03
N ALA A 716 -10.85 -46.64 3.00
CA ALA A 716 -10.22 -45.87 1.92
C ALA A 716 -8.68 -45.72 2.05
N ARG A 717 -8.09 -46.18 3.13
CA ARG A 717 -6.65 -46.18 3.39
C ARG A 717 -5.94 -47.24 2.55
N VAL A 718 -5.60 -46.86 1.29
CA VAL A 718 -4.97 -47.79 0.33
C VAL A 718 -3.52 -47.44 0.05
N ALA A 719 -3.08 -46.20 0.34
CA ALA A 719 -1.71 -45.79 0.21
C ALA A 719 -0.93 -45.99 1.50
N ASP A 720 0.37 -46.24 1.42
CA ASP A 720 1.24 -46.28 2.58
C ASP A 720 1.22 -44.95 3.32
N PRO A 721 1.04 -44.93 4.64
CA PRO A 721 0.96 -43.71 5.40
C PRO A 721 2.30 -42.95 5.39
N VAL A 722 2.26 -41.66 5.06
CA VAL A 722 3.45 -40.79 5.12
C VAL A 722 4.09 -40.74 6.51
N SER A 723 3.31 -41.04 7.55
CA SER A 723 3.77 -41.11 8.94
C SER A 723 4.60 -42.37 9.27
N GLY A 724 4.71 -43.35 8.35
CA GLY A 724 5.49 -44.55 8.58
C GLY A 724 6.93 -44.30 9.02
N PRO A 725 7.69 -43.40 8.36
CA PRO A 725 9.05 -43.04 8.74
C PRO A 725 9.18 -42.14 9.98
N PHE A 726 8.10 -41.54 10.49
CA PHE A 726 8.17 -40.54 11.56
C PHE A 726 8.80 -41.04 12.86
N PRO A 727 8.56 -42.27 13.32
CA PRO A 727 9.23 -42.79 14.53
C PRO A 727 10.77 -42.80 14.38
N ASP A 728 11.28 -43.28 13.25
CA ASP A 728 12.72 -43.35 12.99
C ASP A 728 13.32 -41.95 12.83
N LEU A 729 12.66 -41.05 12.06
CA LEU A 729 13.09 -39.69 11.91
C LEU A 729 13.07 -38.90 13.23
N ALA A 730 12.06 -39.14 14.08
CA ALA A 730 11.98 -38.49 15.39
C ALA A 730 13.11 -38.93 16.30
N TYR A 731 13.47 -40.22 16.27
CA TYR A 731 14.51 -40.77 17.09
C TYR A 731 15.92 -40.48 16.58
N GLU A 732 16.17 -40.70 15.27
CA GLU A 732 17.53 -40.59 14.69
C GLU A 732 17.92 -39.16 14.36
N ILE A 733 16.99 -38.35 13.87
CA ILE A 733 17.27 -36.98 13.43
C ILE A 733 16.79 -35.96 14.48
N GLY A 734 15.59 -36.15 15.02
CA GLY A 734 15.00 -35.24 16.01
C GLY A 734 15.50 -35.50 17.44
N HIS A 735 16.25 -36.58 17.68
CA HIS A 735 16.82 -36.97 18.97
C HIS A 735 15.79 -37.03 20.13
N GLY A 736 14.52 -37.37 19.81
CA GLY A 736 13.45 -37.44 20.79
C GLY A 736 12.63 -38.71 20.70
N LYS A 737 12.15 -39.18 21.86
CA LYS A 737 11.33 -40.42 21.98
C LYS A 737 9.83 -40.13 21.81
N ASN A 738 9.41 -38.86 21.92
CA ASN A 738 8.02 -38.46 21.71
C ASN A 738 7.82 -38.05 20.25
N VAL A 739 7.39 -38.98 19.41
CA VAL A 739 7.18 -38.79 17.99
C VAL A 739 6.22 -37.63 17.70
N VAL A 740 5.17 -37.47 18.52
CA VAL A 740 4.16 -36.41 18.33
C VAL A 740 4.80 -35.02 18.50
N ASN A 741 5.46 -34.78 19.62
CA ASN A 741 6.08 -33.49 19.89
C ASN A 741 7.22 -33.19 18.93
N VAL A 742 8.11 -34.12 18.64
CA VAL A 742 9.21 -33.95 17.68
C VAL A 742 8.67 -33.61 16.29
N THR A 743 7.59 -34.28 15.86
CA THR A 743 6.96 -33.93 14.56
C THR A 743 6.47 -32.49 14.55
N LEU A 744 5.83 -32.01 15.61
CA LEU A 744 5.24 -30.68 15.69
C LEU A 744 6.30 -29.56 15.79
N VAL A 745 7.45 -29.81 16.41
CA VAL A 745 8.44 -28.74 16.67
C VAL A 745 9.67 -28.80 15.77
N ASP A 746 9.92 -29.93 15.10
CA ASP A 746 11.07 -30.20 14.27
C ASP A 746 10.65 -30.59 12.85
N LEU A 747 10.21 -31.85 12.63
CA LEU A 747 9.93 -32.35 11.28
C LEU A 747 8.88 -31.55 10.51
N ARG A 748 7.86 -31.01 11.19
CA ARG A 748 6.76 -30.18 10.64
C ARG A 748 6.57 -28.87 11.41
N GLY A 749 7.64 -28.29 11.93
CA GLY A 749 7.60 -27.06 12.72
C GLY A 749 6.91 -25.88 12.04
N TRP A 750 6.82 -25.86 10.70
CA TRP A 750 6.08 -24.86 9.95
C TRP A 750 4.57 -24.85 10.25
N ASP A 751 3.97 -26.01 10.49
CA ASP A 751 2.54 -26.11 10.85
C ASP A 751 2.30 -25.40 12.19
N THR A 752 3.15 -25.69 13.19
CA THR A 752 3.07 -25.05 14.51
C THR A 752 3.40 -23.56 14.46
N MET A 753 4.34 -23.13 13.59
CA MET A 753 4.59 -21.71 13.34
C MET A 753 3.33 -21.00 12.80
N GLY A 754 2.59 -21.64 11.91
CA GLY A 754 1.31 -21.18 11.41
C GLY A 754 0.27 -21.02 12.52
N GLU A 755 0.16 -22.02 13.40
CA GLU A 755 -0.74 -22.00 14.56
C GLU A 755 -0.42 -20.86 15.52
N LEU A 756 0.86 -20.65 15.87
CA LEU A 756 1.30 -19.52 16.70
C LEU A 756 0.93 -18.17 16.06
N SER A 757 1.10 -18.06 14.76
CA SER A 757 0.77 -16.85 14.01
C SER A 757 -0.73 -16.54 14.07
N VAL A 758 -1.60 -17.57 13.95
CA VAL A 758 -3.05 -17.43 14.06
C VAL A 758 -3.47 -17.04 15.47
N LEU A 759 -2.86 -17.63 16.52
CA LEU A 759 -3.14 -17.27 17.91
C LEU A 759 -2.78 -15.81 18.21
N ILE A 760 -1.63 -15.34 17.75
CA ILE A 760 -1.20 -13.94 17.90
C ILE A 760 -2.14 -13.01 17.14
N LEU A 761 -2.54 -13.38 15.94
CA LEU A 761 -3.49 -12.60 15.14
C LEU A 761 -4.85 -12.48 15.85
N ALA A 762 -5.37 -13.59 16.38
CA ALA A 762 -6.60 -13.63 17.14
C ALA A 762 -6.51 -12.76 18.41
N ALA A 763 -5.44 -12.92 19.20
CA ALA A 763 -5.19 -12.14 20.41
C ALA A 763 -5.11 -10.62 20.10
N THR A 764 -4.40 -10.26 19.03
CA THR A 764 -4.28 -8.86 18.55
C THR A 764 -5.63 -8.32 18.10
N GLY A 765 -6.43 -9.12 17.39
CA GLY A 765 -7.78 -8.77 16.96
C GLY A 765 -8.69 -8.49 18.16
N VAL A 766 -8.70 -9.37 19.15
CA VAL A 766 -9.47 -9.19 20.39
C VAL A 766 -9.00 -7.95 21.16
N ALA A 767 -7.70 -7.77 21.32
CA ALA A 767 -7.13 -6.58 21.97
C ALA A 767 -7.55 -5.29 21.23
N SER A 768 -7.51 -5.28 19.91
CA SER A 768 -7.96 -4.16 19.08
C SER A 768 -9.44 -3.82 19.34
N LEU A 769 -10.32 -4.81 19.41
CA LEU A 769 -11.73 -4.61 19.70
C LEU A 769 -11.98 -4.08 21.12
N VAL A 770 -11.25 -4.58 22.11
CA VAL A 770 -11.40 -4.17 23.51
C VAL A 770 -10.88 -2.75 23.74
N PHE A 771 -9.78 -2.36 23.11
CA PHE A 771 -9.12 -1.05 23.33
C PHE A 771 -9.57 0.05 22.38
N VAL A 772 -10.36 -0.23 21.34
CA VAL A 772 -10.92 0.79 20.42
C VAL A 772 -11.77 1.84 21.14
N THR A 773 -12.44 1.47 22.22
CA THR A 773 -13.28 2.41 23.00
C THR A 773 -12.51 3.54 23.68
N ASN A 774 -11.20 3.47 23.78
CA ASN A 774 -10.36 4.47 24.42
C ASN A 774 -9.67 5.44 23.45
N ARG A 775 -9.84 5.27 22.13
CA ARG A 775 -9.36 6.24 21.14
C ARG A 775 -10.41 7.32 20.91
N SER A 776 -9.97 8.57 20.98
CA SER A 776 -10.74 9.81 20.85
C SER A 776 -11.46 10.02 19.50
N ASP A 777 -11.85 8.98 18.81
CA ASP A 777 -12.60 9.02 17.55
C ASP A 777 -14.12 9.23 17.75
N SER A 778 -14.58 9.33 18.99
CA SER A 778 -15.99 9.64 19.32
C SER A 778 -16.40 11.10 19.02
N ARG A 779 -15.58 11.88 18.32
CA ARG A 779 -15.90 13.29 17.98
C ARG A 779 -16.39 13.53 16.56
N VAL A 780 -16.78 12.54 15.81
CA VAL A 780 -17.34 12.74 14.45
C VAL A 780 -18.62 11.95 14.25
N LEU A 781 -19.59 12.23 15.08
CA LEU A 781 -21.00 12.08 14.69
C LEU A 781 -21.66 13.43 15.01
N PRO A 782 -22.27 14.13 14.04
CA PRO A 782 -23.10 15.28 14.34
C PRO A 782 -24.30 14.76 15.14
N SER A 783 -24.39 15.17 16.40
CA SER A 783 -25.58 14.97 17.19
C SER A 783 -26.75 15.65 16.50
N LEU A 784 -27.73 14.88 16.06
CA LEU A 784 -29.08 15.39 15.76
C LEU A 784 -29.62 16.08 17.02
N PRO A 785 -30.23 17.23 16.91
CA PRO A 785 -30.79 17.92 18.08
C PRO A 785 -32.07 17.20 18.55
N THR A 786 -31.97 16.44 19.63
CA THR A 786 -33.12 16.03 20.41
C THR A 786 -33.42 17.09 21.46
N SER A 787 -34.49 17.80 21.23
CA SER A 787 -35.14 18.69 22.22
C SER A 787 -35.57 17.87 23.43
N SER A 788 -35.03 18.11 24.57
CA SER A 788 -35.75 18.31 25.85
C SER A 788 -34.75 18.29 27.01
N GLY A 789 -34.78 19.35 27.74
CA GLY A 789 -33.88 19.65 28.84
C GLY A 789 -33.92 18.66 29.98
N ARG A 790 -32.75 18.39 30.49
CA ARG A 790 -32.42 18.41 31.95
C ARG A 790 -30.91 18.37 32.09
N SER A 791 -30.38 19.49 32.50
CA SER A 791 -29.01 19.69 32.93
C SER A 791 -28.60 18.60 33.93
N ARG A 792 -27.66 17.74 33.55
CA ARG A 792 -26.78 17.00 34.46
C ARG A 792 -25.38 17.58 34.33
N ARG A 793 -24.95 18.26 35.39
CA ARG A 793 -23.56 18.72 35.60
C ARG A 793 -22.61 17.54 35.44
N PRO A 794 -21.48 17.69 34.75
CA PRO A 794 -20.42 16.69 34.79
C PRO A 794 -19.77 16.69 36.17
N LEU A 795 -19.78 15.52 36.83
CA LEU A 795 -18.92 15.27 37.98
C LEU A 795 -17.47 15.28 37.47
N VAL A 796 -16.73 16.28 37.89
CA VAL A 796 -15.28 16.33 37.84
C VAL A 796 -14.78 15.24 38.79
N GLU A 797 -14.27 14.14 38.31
CA GLU A 797 -13.47 13.23 39.12
C GLU A 797 -12.12 13.89 39.41
N THR A 798 -12.03 14.46 40.60
CA THR A 798 -10.78 14.81 41.24
C THR A 798 -10.05 13.53 41.63
N ALA A 799 -8.77 13.47 41.30
CA ALA A 799 -7.85 12.36 41.57
C ALA A 799 -7.46 12.24 43.06
N ASP A 800 -8.45 12.23 43.94
CA ASP A 800 -8.29 11.84 45.35
C ASP A 800 -9.31 10.73 45.65
N GLY A 801 -8.81 9.48 45.59
CA GLY A 801 -9.57 8.34 46.02
C GLY A 801 -9.95 8.46 47.51
N PRO A 802 -11.13 7.99 47.90
CA PRO A 802 -11.57 8.09 49.30
C PRO A 802 -10.60 7.26 50.17
N ARG A 803 -9.94 7.96 51.10
CA ARG A 803 -9.22 7.31 52.21
C ARG A 803 -10.18 6.37 52.93
N PRO A 804 -9.82 5.11 53.19
CA PRO A 804 -10.67 4.22 53.95
C PRO A 804 -10.88 4.80 55.38
N ARG A 805 -12.14 5.08 55.71
CA ARG A 805 -12.50 5.34 57.09
C ARG A 805 -12.11 4.13 57.93
N SER A 806 -11.28 4.38 58.94
CA SER A 806 -10.99 3.41 59.99
C SER A 806 -12.29 2.96 60.68
N THR A 807 -12.73 1.74 60.38
CA THR A 807 -13.71 1.07 61.20
C THR A 807 -13.00 0.20 62.20
N ALA A 808 -13.48 0.22 63.39
CA ALA A 808 -13.13 -0.38 64.68
C ALA A 808 -12.17 -1.59 64.67
N PRO A 809 -11.39 -1.79 65.72
CA PRO A 809 -10.53 -2.93 65.89
C PRO A 809 -11.34 -4.17 66.31
N GLY A 810 -11.58 -5.02 65.33
CA GLY A 810 -12.30 -6.29 65.54
C GLY A 810 -12.25 -7.14 64.28
N SER A 811 -11.33 -8.09 64.26
CA SER A 811 -11.01 -9.10 63.21
C SER A 811 -10.17 -8.62 62.02
N THR A 812 -8.88 -8.65 62.17
CA THR A 812 -7.91 -8.80 61.07
C THR A 812 -8.15 -10.15 60.36
N ARG A 813 -9.12 -10.23 59.48
CA ARG A 813 -9.26 -11.37 58.56
C ARG A 813 -8.02 -11.35 57.68
N GLN A 814 -7.07 -12.26 57.93
CA GLN A 814 -5.92 -12.46 57.09
C GLN A 814 -6.38 -12.78 55.65
N ALA A 815 -6.03 -11.94 54.69
CA ALA A 815 -6.20 -12.26 53.29
C ALA A 815 -5.04 -13.13 52.86
N TRP A 816 -5.30 -14.30 52.36
CA TRP A 816 -4.31 -15.25 51.86
C TRP A 816 -3.74 -14.81 50.48
N LEU A 817 -4.49 -14.01 49.77
CA LEU A 817 -4.09 -13.42 48.48
C LEU A 817 -4.21 -11.89 48.56
N VAL A 818 -3.28 -11.17 47.94
CA VAL A 818 -3.22 -9.69 47.95
C VAL A 818 -4.47 -9.07 47.32
N GLY A 819 -4.99 -9.69 46.25
CA GLY A 819 -6.22 -9.28 45.58
C GLY A 819 -7.50 -9.54 46.37
N GLY A 820 -7.46 -10.49 47.32
CA GLY A 820 -8.61 -10.84 48.20
C GLY A 820 -9.10 -9.66 49.05
N LEU A 821 -8.22 -8.70 49.34
CA LEU A 821 -8.58 -7.48 50.07
C LEU A 821 -9.41 -6.48 49.21
N LYS A 822 -9.35 -6.62 47.88
CA LYS A 822 -10.04 -5.74 46.93
C LYS A 822 -11.33 -6.32 46.37
N VAL A 823 -11.61 -7.58 46.66
CA VAL A 823 -12.85 -8.26 46.27
C VAL A 823 -13.91 -8.02 47.35
N LYS A 824 -15.17 -7.75 46.94
CA LYS A 824 -16.27 -7.58 47.91
C LYS A 824 -16.42 -8.84 48.75
N PRO A 825 -16.64 -8.72 50.07
CA PRO A 825 -16.74 -9.86 50.99
C PRO A 825 -17.78 -10.93 50.58
N GLU A 826 -18.85 -10.50 49.93
CA GLU A 826 -19.93 -11.37 49.43
C GLU A 826 -19.46 -12.31 48.27
N ASN A 827 -18.45 -11.92 47.52
CA ASN A 827 -17.92 -12.67 46.39
C ASN A 827 -16.58 -13.36 46.68
N ARG A 828 -16.15 -13.34 47.94
CA ARG A 828 -14.87 -13.86 48.37
C ARG A 828 -15.04 -15.30 48.91
N SER A 829 -14.29 -16.26 48.35
CA SER A 829 -14.20 -17.63 48.86
C SER A 829 -12.84 -17.86 49.50
N LEU A 830 -12.81 -17.90 50.82
CA LEU A 830 -11.59 -18.18 51.59
C LEU A 830 -10.96 -19.53 51.22
N LEU A 831 -11.79 -20.54 51.00
CA LEU A 831 -11.34 -21.90 50.61
C LEU A 831 -10.59 -21.85 49.25
N LEU A 832 -11.16 -21.12 48.29
CA LEU A 832 -10.55 -20.98 46.97
C LEU A 832 -9.21 -20.19 47.05
N GLU A 833 -9.14 -19.14 47.86
CA GLU A 833 -7.90 -18.38 48.06
C GLU A 833 -6.77 -19.26 48.63
N VAL A 834 -7.07 -20.11 49.62
CA VAL A 834 -6.10 -21.02 50.24
C VAL A 834 -5.64 -22.06 49.22
N ILE A 835 -6.59 -22.70 48.52
CA ILE A 835 -6.29 -23.75 47.52
C ILE A 835 -5.41 -23.16 46.42
N VAL A 836 -5.78 -22.02 45.88
CA VAL A 836 -5.04 -21.37 44.79
C VAL A 836 -3.63 -20.95 45.24
N ARG A 837 -3.48 -20.48 46.47
CA ARG A 837 -2.17 -20.08 47.01
C ARG A 837 -1.24 -21.29 47.19
N VAL A 838 -1.77 -22.43 47.63
CA VAL A 838 -0.96 -23.63 47.84
C VAL A 838 -0.63 -24.32 46.52
N LEU A 839 -1.61 -24.48 45.63
CA LEU A 839 -1.41 -25.25 44.40
C LEU A 839 -0.74 -24.45 43.26
N PHE A 840 -0.81 -23.13 43.26
CA PHE A 840 -0.32 -22.31 42.13
C PHE A 840 1.13 -22.63 41.75
N HIS A 841 2.02 -22.64 42.74
CA HIS A 841 3.44 -22.91 42.50
C HIS A 841 3.69 -24.33 42.04
N SER A 842 2.98 -25.29 42.61
CA SER A 842 3.08 -26.72 42.21
C SER A 842 2.60 -26.90 40.76
N ILE A 843 1.51 -26.24 40.36
CA ILE A 843 1.00 -26.29 38.99
C ILE A 843 2.01 -25.63 38.00
N ILE A 844 2.63 -24.51 38.35
CA ILE A 844 3.66 -23.89 37.53
C ILE A 844 4.90 -24.80 37.39
N VAL A 845 5.33 -25.49 38.49
CA VAL A 845 6.43 -26.44 38.40
C VAL A 845 6.09 -27.62 37.48
N VAL A 846 4.87 -28.17 37.58
CA VAL A 846 4.38 -29.22 36.66
C VAL A 846 4.31 -28.69 35.22
N SER A 847 3.88 -27.47 34.99
CA SER A 847 3.85 -26.84 33.69
C SER A 847 5.25 -26.76 33.05
N VAL A 848 6.25 -26.34 33.82
CA VAL A 848 7.66 -26.28 33.37
C VAL A 848 8.21 -27.69 33.15
N TYR A 849 7.86 -28.64 34.01
CA TYR A 849 8.23 -30.05 33.82
C TYR A 849 7.66 -30.59 32.50
N LEU A 850 6.38 -30.36 32.20
CA LEU A 850 5.75 -30.80 30.96
C LEU A 850 6.41 -30.17 29.71
N LEU A 851 6.83 -28.92 29.81
CA LEU A 851 7.58 -28.26 28.74
C LEU A 851 8.86 -29.02 28.37
N PHE A 852 9.70 -29.29 29.36
CA PHE A 852 10.99 -29.95 29.12
C PHE A 852 10.89 -31.46 28.97
N ALA A 853 9.86 -32.10 29.56
CA ALA A 853 9.61 -33.50 29.36
C ALA A 853 9.10 -33.85 27.96
N GLY A 854 8.48 -32.90 27.27
CA GLY A 854 7.76 -33.10 26.00
C GLY A 854 8.57 -33.73 24.87
N HIS A 855 9.90 -33.59 24.86
CA HIS A 855 10.77 -34.17 23.83
C HIS A 855 10.86 -35.71 23.95
N ASN A 856 10.75 -36.25 25.16
CA ASN A 856 10.92 -37.70 25.45
C ASN A 856 9.68 -38.36 26.06
N LEU A 857 8.76 -37.57 26.64
CA LEU A 857 7.56 -38.03 27.35
C LEU A 857 6.36 -37.20 26.90
N PRO A 858 5.11 -37.64 27.17
CA PRO A 858 3.94 -36.82 26.89
C PRO A 858 4.01 -35.42 27.53
N GLY A 859 3.89 -34.35 26.73
CA GLY A 859 4.06 -32.99 27.19
C GLY A 859 4.26 -31.97 26.05
N GLY A 860 5.33 -31.15 26.15
CA GLY A 860 5.72 -30.12 25.20
C GLY A 860 5.21 -28.72 25.54
N GLY A 861 5.59 -27.74 24.71
CA GLY A 861 5.29 -26.34 24.92
C GLY A 861 3.81 -26.04 25.01
N PHE A 862 3.00 -26.68 24.19
CA PHE A 862 1.55 -26.47 24.16
C PHE A 862 0.87 -26.97 25.45
N ALA A 863 1.15 -28.22 25.87
CA ALA A 863 0.58 -28.78 27.09
C ALA A 863 1.07 -28.01 28.32
N GLY A 864 2.36 -27.73 28.41
CA GLY A 864 2.94 -26.91 29.48
C GLY A 864 2.31 -25.51 29.54
N GLY A 865 2.19 -24.84 28.42
CA GLY A 865 1.58 -23.49 28.31
C GLY A 865 0.12 -23.47 28.77
N LEU A 866 -0.68 -24.48 28.39
CA LEU A 866 -2.06 -24.61 28.85
C LEU A 866 -2.15 -24.79 30.37
N VAL A 867 -1.25 -25.57 30.96
CA VAL A 867 -1.21 -25.76 32.43
C VAL A 867 -0.82 -24.46 33.14
N ALA A 868 0.15 -23.70 32.62
CA ALA A 868 0.50 -22.36 33.12
C ALA A 868 -0.67 -21.38 33.01
N GLY A 869 -1.32 -21.37 31.86
CA GLY A 869 -2.52 -20.54 31.60
C GLY A 869 -3.65 -20.87 32.59
N MET A 870 -3.90 -22.16 32.86
CA MET A 870 -4.88 -22.62 33.85
C MET A 870 -4.54 -22.14 35.26
N ALA A 871 -3.27 -22.19 35.69
CA ALA A 871 -2.84 -21.67 36.97
C ALA A 871 -3.11 -20.14 37.07
N LEU A 872 -2.86 -19.39 36.03
CA LEU A 872 -3.15 -17.95 35.96
C LEU A 872 -4.67 -17.67 35.99
N VAL A 873 -5.47 -18.46 35.28
CA VAL A 873 -6.95 -18.36 35.32
C VAL A 873 -7.46 -18.64 36.74
N MET A 874 -6.90 -19.64 37.45
CA MET A 874 -7.27 -19.91 38.86
C MET A 874 -6.98 -18.71 39.77
N ARG A 875 -5.84 -18.02 39.58
CA ARG A 875 -5.52 -16.77 40.29
C ARG A 875 -6.54 -15.68 39.97
N TYR A 876 -6.90 -15.53 38.69
CA TYR A 876 -7.92 -14.57 38.26
C TYR A 876 -9.29 -14.87 38.91
N VAL A 877 -9.71 -16.15 38.98
CA VAL A 877 -10.98 -16.53 39.59
C VAL A 877 -11.01 -16.22 41.07
N ALA A 878 -9.89 -16.41 41.76
CA ALA A 878 -9.80 -16.22 43.22
C ALA A 878 -9.70 -14.75 43.63
N GLY A 879 -8.97 -13.91 42.91
CA GLY A 879 -8.69 -12.52 43.33
C GLY A 879 -8.85 -11.44 42.23
N GLY A 880 -9.40 -11.83 41.04
CA GLY A 880 -9.64 -10.91 39.94
C GLY A 880 -8.34 -10.42 39.27
N ARG A 881 -8.47 -9.32 38.50
CA ARG A 881 -7.36 -8.75 37.73
C ARG A 881 -6.12 -8.37 38.56
N TRP A 882 -6.30 -8.09 39.84
CA TRP A 882 -5.23 -7.71 40.75
C TRP A 882 -4.32 -8.88 41.11
N GLU A 883 -4.92 -10.07 41.31
CA GLU A 883 -4.17 -11.30 41.54
C GLU A 883 -3.48 -11.80 40.31
N LEU A 884 -4.13 -11.69 39.15
CA LEU A 884 -3.51 -11.99 37.87
C LEU A 884 -2.27 -11.11 37.63
N GLY A 885 -2.37 -9.80 37.86
CA GLY A 885 -1.23 -8.89 37.71
C GLY A 885 -0.13 -9.09 38.74
N ALA A 886 -0.43 -9.64 39.93
CA ALA A 886 0.57 -10.01 40.90
C ALA A 886 1.27 -11.36 40.56
N ALA A 887 0.56 -12.28 39.92
CA ALA A 887 1.09 -13.60 39.53
C ALA A 887 1.88 -13.54 38.21
N ALA A 888 1.45 -12.69 37.26
CA ALA A 888 2.12 -12.44 35.98
C ALA A 888 2.30 -10.92 35.79
N PRO A 889 3.38 -10.32 36.29
CA PRO A 889 3.64 -8.89 36.21
C PRO A 889 4.08 -8.42 34.82
N THR A 890 3.96 -9.27 33.81
CA THR A 890 4.33 -9.01 32.41
C THR A 890 3.09 -8.72 31.56
N ASP A 891 3.28 -7.92 30.52
CA ASP A 891 2.26 -7.66 29.51
C ASP A 891 2.10 -8.89 28.59
N ALA A 892 0.86 -9.36 28.38
CA ALA A 892 0.59 -10.50 27.51
C ALA A 892 1.14 -10.31 26.09
N GLY A 893 1.09 -9.11 25.55
CA GLY A 893 1.66 -8.80 24.22
C GLY A 893 3.19 -9.00 24.17
N ARG A 894 3.88 -8.78 25.29
CA ARG A 894 5.34 -9.03 25.34
C ARG A 894 5.64 -10.53 25.38
N LEU A 895 4.83 -11.33 26.08
CA LEU A 895 4.98 -12.78 26.10
C LEU A 895 4.71 -13.38 24.71
N LEU A 896 3.60 -12.99 24.08
CA LEU A 896 3.27 -13.37 22.69
C LEU A 896 4.42 -13.00 21.73
N GLY A 897 4.93 -11.77 21.82
CA GLY A 897 6.04 -11.31 20.99
C GLY A 897 7.34 -12.06 21.24
N ALA A 898 7.70 -12.32 22.50
CA ALA A 898 8.89 -13.07 22.86
C ALA A 898 8.80 -14.51 22.37
N GLY A 899 7.65 -15.16 22.54
CA GLY A 899 7.42 -16.51 22.07
C GLY A 899 7.57 -16.63 20.54
N MET A 900 6.97 -15.71 19.81
CA MET A 900 7.12 -15.67 18.34
C MET A 900 8.55 -15.41 17.88
N VAL A 901 9.28 -14.53 18.57
CA VAL A 901 10.69 -14.26 18.25
C VAL A 901 11.53 -15.53 18.49
N LEU A 902 11.31 -16.27 19.57
CA LEU A 902 12.00 -17.53 19.84
C LEU A 902 11.71 -18.56 18.75
N ALA A 903 10.44 -18.78 18.43
CA ALA A 903 10.05 -19.73 17.38
C ALA A 903 10.63 -19.35 16.02
N LEU A 904 10.56 -18.06 15.66
CA LEU A 904 11.12 -17.55 14.39
C LEU A 904 12.65 -17.62 14.36
N SER A 905 13.33 -17.47 15.50
CA SER A 905 14.78 -17.62 15.57
C SER A 905 15.22 -19.03 15.22
N CYS A 906 14.45 -20.06 15.62
CA CYS A 906 14.72 -21.45 15.23
C CYS A 906 14.60 -21.68 13.70
N ALA A 907 13.78 -20.88 13.01
CA ALA A 907 13.69 -20.94 11.56
C ALA A 907 14.83 -20.18 10.86
N ILE A 908 15.27 -19.06 11.43
CA ILE A 908 16.23 -18.14 10.75
C ILE A 908 17.69 -18.50 11.06
N VAL A 909 18.00 -18.90 12.29
CA VAL A 909 19.39 -19.14 12.71
C VAL A 909 20.10 -20.20 11.86
N PRO A 910 19.49 -21.35 11.51
CA PRO A 910 20.14 -22.36 10.67
C PRO A 910 20.59 -21.81 9.30
N LEU A 911 19.89 -20.83 8.75
CA LEU A 911 20.25 -20.22 7.45
C LEU A 911 21.65 -19.57 7.47
N PHE A 912 22.09 -19.03 8.61
CA PHE A 912 23.42 -18.44 8.76
C PHE A 912 24.55 -19.49 8.75
N PHE A 913 24.18 -20.74 8.98
CA PHE A 913 25.11 -21.88 8.92
C PHE A 913 24.95 -22.71 7.63
N GLY A 914 24.16 -22.23 6.67
CA GLY A 914 23.92 -22.90 5.39
C GLY A 914 22.99 -24.11 5.47
N ALA A 915 22.25 -24.26 6.58
CA ALA A 915 21.26 -25.32 6.77
C ALA A 915 19.84 -24.84 6.36
N ALA A 916 18.92 -25.76 6.12
CA ALA A 916 17.54 -25.44 5.83
C ALA A 916 16.85 -24.77 7.03
N PRO A 917 15.78 -23.96 6.82
CA PRO A 917 15.00 -23.39 7.92
C PRO A 917 14.49 -24.48 8.87
N LEU A 918 14.47 -24.18 10.17
CA LEU A 918 14.04 -25.11 11.23
C LEU A 918 14.91 -26.37 11.42
N THR A 919 16.08 -26.45 10.77
CA THR A 919 17.00 -27.55 11.04
C THR A 919 17.47 -27.49 12.49
N SER A 920 17.22 -28.56 13.25
CA SER A 920 17.66 -28.69 14.64
C SER A 920 19.09 -29.21 14.72
N THR A 921 19.71 -28.92 15.86
CA THR A 921 21.01 -29.49 16.24
C THR A 921 20.97 -29.85 17.71
N TYR A 922 21.79 -30.81 18.15
CA TYR A 922 21.80 -31.24 19.51
C TYR A 922 23.19 -31.14 20.12
N TRP A 923 23.24 -31.05 21.45
CA TRP A 923 24.44 -31.11 22.26
C TRP A 923 24.24 -32.04 23.41
N GLU A 924 25.25 -32.85 23.69
CA GLU A 924 25.34 -33.69 24.87
C GLU A 924 26.39 -33.11 25.84
N ALA A 925 26.03 -33.00 27.10
CA ALA A 925 26.92 -32.54 28.16
C ALA A 925 26.78 -33.40 29.41
N GLU A 926 27.90 -33.99 29.90
CA GLU A 926 27.92 -34.61 31.22
C GLU A 926 27.95 -33.52 32.30
N ILE A 927 26.84 -33.37 33.03
CA ILE A 927 26.78 -32.45 34.17
C ILE A 927 26.96 -33.25 35.48
N PRO A 928 27.93 -32.90 36.32
CA PRO A 928 28.10 -33.55 37.61
C PRO A 928 26.80 -33.47 38.44
N LEU A 929 26.33 -34.58 38.95
CA LEU A 929 25.05 -34.79 39.69
C LEU A 929 23.80 -34.99 38.82
N LEU A 930 23.79 -34.64 37.55
CA LEU A 930 22.60 -34.79 36.67
C LEU A 930 22.82 -35.87 35.60
N GLY A 931 24.08 -36.34 35.41
CA GLY A 931 24.43 -37.28 34.34
C GLY A 931 24.50 -36.65 32.95
N GLU A 932 24.28 -37.46 31.93
CA GLU A 932 24.18 -36.98 30.53
C GLU A 932 22.92 -36.16 30.33
N VAL A 933 23.09 -34.89 29.94
CA VAL A 933 22.00 -33.98 29.60
C VAL A 933 22.08 -33.70 28.12
N GLU A 934 21.10 -34.16 27.41
CA GLU A 934 20.89 -33.85 25.97
C GLU A 934 20.07 -32.58 25.86
N PHE A 935 20.49 -31.66 25.00
CA PHE A 935 19.76 -30.45 24.67
C PHE A 935 19.63 -30.32 23.14
N VAL A 936 18.40 -30.29 22.66
CA VAL A 936 18.06 -30.14 21.26
C VAL A 936 17.52 -28.72 21.02
N THR A 937 17.94 -28.08 19.93
CA THR A 937 17.51 -26.68 19.63
C THR A 937 16.01 -26.54 19.38
N SER A 938 15.31 -27.61 19.00
CA SER A 938 13.83 -27.64 18.91
C SER A 938 13.14 -27.38 20.26
N THR A 939 13.82 -27.57 21.38
CA THR A 939 13.32 -27.18 22.72
C THR A 939 13.15 -25.66 22.83
N ILE A 940 13.98 -24.87 22.13
CA ILE A 940 13.83 -23.39 22.08
C ILE A 940 12.52 -23.03 21.36
N PHE A 941 12.18 -23.77 20.31
CA PHE A 941 10.89 -23.61 19.63
C PHE A 941 9.74 -23.94 20.58
N ASP A 942 9.83 -25.05 21.35
CA ASP A 942 8.85 -25.43 22.38
C ASP A 942 8.67 -24.34 23.46
N VAL A 943 9.76 -23.70 23.90
CA VAL A 943 9.69 -22.54 24.80
C VAL A 943 8.94 -21.38 24.12
N GLY A 944 9.14 -21.18 22.82
CA GLY A 944 8.38 -20.22 22.01
C GLY A 944 6.88 -20.49 22.05
N VAL A 945 6.48 -21.75 21.81
CA VAL A 945 5.09 -22.23 21.90
C VAL A 945 4.51 -22.03 23.29
N TYR A 946 5.27 -22.38 24.32
CA TYR A 946 4.87 -22.22 25.73
C TYR A 946 4.55 -20.76 26.11
N LEU A 947 5.31 -19.78 25.57
CA LEU A 947 5.12 -18.37 25.88
C LEU A 947 3.94 -17.74 25.12
N VAL A 948 3.62 -18.22 23.91
CA VAL A 948 2.45 -17.80 23.14
C VAL A 948 1.18 -18.32 23.72
#